data_f6fbd3a508afde2776298f8df3f26257
#
_entry.id   f6fbd3a508afde2776298f8df3f26257
#
_cell.length_a   1.000
_cell.length_b   1.000
_cell.length_c   1.000
_cell.angle_alpha   90.00
_cell.angle_beta   90.00
_cell.angle_gamma   90.00
#
_symmetry.space_group_name_H-M   'P 1'
#
loop_
_entity.id
_entity.type
_entity.pdbx_description
1 polymer ?
#
loop_
_entity_poly.entity_id
_entity_poly.type
_entity_poly.pdbx_seq_one_letter_code
_entity_poly.pdbx_strand_id
1 'polypeptide(L)'
;MRPLAACLVLLFGCPLAFHLAHASEAEASADGNFSNWLVGASKIDITPEEPVRLSGYASRLAPSDGIEDRLWARALIMSPQNPESKEPAEGLQPDSLVIVSIDAIGISAVMTERILDKVLPTLKIPRSRIVFCTTHSHTAPHLDGLIPNLFGVPMPEAEQQAMLRTTQMNIERVAQVILEAKSKLKPGKVEYGLGRAEFAINRRMLKDKQWVGIGTVDEGPVDRNVRVLRVRDDAGKLVAVSYQYACHSTSISPNENKISGDWGGISAGIIESKNPGCIALPIIGCGADANPNPRGTIELSRKHGAEMAESVQTVLGHELKPLPQPSNAAFMLVALASERPNKQKLESMQKSNSAHERNFANNWLELLSRKDRIPETYPAPVHLWSFGKDLAWVFMGGEVVVDYQIRLEKELSQFENVWVAGYVDDVFAYVASERVRGEGGYEVDGSMLYYGQPGRWESGTENKIVDRVLQMTKQQRLADEPRSPQESLASIEVPDGYTIELVASEPLVTDPVGIAWGTDGKVWVVEMGDYPLGGGKTGCVKTLSDTDGDGVMDKSTVFLDGLNYPAGIYAWGRGVMIACAPEIFYAEDTDGDGKCDHKQIYVTGFPEGNPQHRVHGFTYGMDHRLYFGPGGGANSVSVTGSNGDAKQMRISGSDLSLDPITGDLRLETGVTQFIRTTDEYGNWFGNENSLPMFHYVFPQSWIDRSGYRPKRRYQLITNPPSIPPVFPISQQADRFNDLYAINRFTSACSTVINRGEGLGQDMRGFAMVCEPVHNLVVRYELKPSGATWAANRIAADSKSEFIRSTDPWFRPVRIENAPDGTMWLVDMYRYVIEHPEWIPEEWQRRINLRAGEDRGRIYRIRRTDFKPIPIDNLEKKTDSEL
;
A
#
# COMPACT_ATOMS: atom_id res chain seq x y z
N MET A 1 -43.39 0.06 49.70
CA MET A 1 -43.40 -0.52 51.05
C MET A 1 -42.12 -1.32 51.22
N ARG A 2 -41.30 -0.87 52.14
CA ARG A 2 -40.15 -1.62 52.75
C ARG A 2 -40.71 -2.63 53.73
N PRO A 3 -39.96 -3.63 54.29
CA PRO A 3 -38.58 -3.58 54.80
C PRO A 3 -37.72 -4.86 54.52
N LEU A 4 -36.40 -4.75 54.47
CA LEU A 4 -35.37 -5.07 55.46
C LEU A 4 -35.38 -6.44 56.12
N ALA A 5 -34.32 -7.23 55.99
CA ALA A 5 -33.60 -7.86 57.08
C ALA A 5 -32.19 -8.31 56.68
N ALA A 6 -31.22 -7.87 57.47
CA ALA A 6 -29.81 -8.27 57.45
C ALA A 6 -29.62 -9.53 58.31
N CYS A 7 -28.60 -10.35 58.00
CA CYS A 7 -27.93 -11.19 58.96
C CYS A 7 -26.45 -11.36 58.62
N LEU A 8 -25.67 -11.01 59.59
CA LEU A 8 -24.19 -11.04 59.71
C LEU A 8 -23.79 -12.38 60.31
N VAL A 9 -22.75 -13.09 59.83
CA VAL A 9 -21.91 -13.97 60.67
C VAL A 9 -20.46 -13.99 60.10
N LEU A 10 -19.57 -13.95 61.03
CA LEU A 10 -18.13 -13.73 61.03
C LEU A 10 -17.25 -14.98 60.81
N LEU A 11 -16.06 -14.73 60.24
CA LEU A 11 -14.70 -15.22 60.54
C LEU A 11 -14.34 -16.69 60.24
N PHE A 12 -13.31 -16.88 59.40
CA PHE A 12 -11.95 -17.24 59.78
C PHE A 12 -11.02 -17.22 58.56
N GLY A 13 -9.86 -16.60 58.70
CA GLY A 13 -8.92 -16.32 57.66
C GLY A 13 -7.81 -17.33 57.54
N CYS A 14 -7.14 -17.31 56.38
CA CYS A 14 -5.70 -17.53 56.24
C CYS A 14 -5.23 -16.98 54.88
N PRO A 15 -4.07 -16.34 54.80
CA PRO A 15 -3.70 -15.55 53.63
C PRO A 15 -2.88 -16.35 52.62
N LEU A 16 -3.31 -16.39 51.39
CA LEU A 16 -2.44 -16.71 50.21
C LEU A 16 -2.11 -15.39 49.49
N ALA A 17 -0.83 -15.04 49.55
CA ALA A 17 -0.28 -13.86 48.90
C ALA A 17 -0.34 -14.00 47.37
N PHE A 18 -1.28 -13.29 46.75
CA PHE A 18 -1.20 -12.97 45.34
C PHE A 18 -0.40 -11.67 45.18
N HIS A 19 0.76 -11.73 44.55
CA HIS A 19 1.46 -10.56 44.06
C HIS A 19 0.64 -9.96 42.91
N LEU A 20 -0.17 -8.98 43.18
CA LEU A 20 -0.66 -8.02 42.21
C LEU A 20 0.49 -7.04 41.94
N ALA A 21 1.05 -7.08 40.76
CA ALA A 21 1.90 -6.03 40.26
C ALA A 21 1.02 -4.75 40.15
N HIS A 22 1.20 -3.83 41.10
CA HIS A 22 0.71 -2.47 40.96
C HIS A 22 1.50 -1.83 39.79
N ALA A 23 0.79 -1.53 38.70
CA ALA A 23 1.22 -0.49 37.81
C ALA A 23 1.20 0.81 38.62
N SER A 24 2.35 1.35 38.97
CA SER A 24 2.46 2.67 39.56
C SER A 24 2.03 3.68 38.50
N GLU A 25 0.93 4.37 38.70
CA GLU A 25 0.68 5.66 38.12
C GLU A 25 1.87 6.54 38.54
N ALA A 26 2.75 6.80 37.60
CA ALA A 26 3.79 7.81 37.76
C ALA A 26 3.04 9.15 37.86
N GLU A 27 2.93 9.69 39.07
CA GLU A 27 2.66 11.12 39.29
C GLU A 27 3.68 11.89 38.44
N ALA A 28 3.19 12.64 37.46
CA ALA A 28 3.97 13.57 36.69
C ALA A 28 4.54 14.62 37.67
N SER A 29 5.81 14.50 37.94
CA SER A 29 6.55 15.55 38.66
C SER A 29 6.55 16.80 37.78
N ALA A 30 6.11 17.91 38.34
CA ALA A 30 6.06 19.26 37.75
C ALA A 30 7.45 19.90 37.63
N ASP A 31 8.47 19.14 37.34
CA ASP A 31 9.78 19.64 36.91
C ASP A 31 9.92 19.37 35.42
N GLY A 32 9.89 20.44 34.61
CA GLY A 32 9.82 20.43 33.17
C GLY A 32 10.90 19.59 32.50
N ASN A 33 10.61 18.30 32.31
CA ASN A 33 11.38 17.43 31.45
C ASN A 33 11.01 17.77 30.00
N PHE A 34 11.74 18.78 29.45
CA PHE A 34 11.66 19.14 28.03
C PHE A 34 12.07 17.89 27.21
N SER A 35 11.21 17.46 26.30
CA SER A 35 11.59 16.40 25.37
C SER A 35 12.88 16.81 24.65
N ASN A 36 13.93 16.02 24.80
CA ASN A 36 15.20 16.27 24.13
C ASN A 36 15.05 15.89 22.65
N TRP A 37 15.36 16.84 21.77
CA TRP A 37 15.36 16.65 20.34
C TRP A 37 16.77 16.87 19.77
N LEU A 38 17.14 16.16 18.71
CA LEU A 38 18.14 16.63 17.76
C LEU A 38 17.41 17.39 16.66
N VAL A 39 17.86 18.62 16.40
CA VAL A 39 17.23 19.50 15.41
C VAL A 39 18.26 19.99 14.40
N GLY A 40 17.89 19.96 13.12
CA GLY A 40 18.75 20.47 12.06
C GLY A 40 17.91 21.11 10.97
N ALA A 41 18.34 22.26 10.47
CA ALA A 41 17.65 22.95 9.40
C ALA A 41 18.62 23.50 8.34
N SER A 42 18.17 23.53 7.10
CA SER A 42 18.90 24.11 5.98
C SER A 42 17.95 24.73 4.96
N LYS A 43 18.46 25.62 4.12
CA LYS A 43 17.76 26.13 2.94
C LYS A 43 18.71 26.20 1.75
N ILE A 44 18.15 26.06 0.54
CA ILE A 44 18.86 26.13 -0.73
C ILE A 44 18.06 26.95 -1.73
N ASP A 45 18.74 27.77 -2.54
CA ASP A 45 18.13 28.52 -3.61
C ASP A 45 17.65 27.59 -4.74
N ILE A 46 16.37 27.70 -5.13
CA ILE A 46 15.76 26.95 -6.23
C ILE A 46 15.27 27.86 -7.35
N THR A 47 15.68 29.11 -7.35
CA THR A 47 15.35 30.05 -8.42
C THR A 47 15.94 29.55 -9.75
N PRO A 48 15.18 29.48 -10.84
CA PRO A 48 15.70 29.09 -12.14
C PRO A 48 16.78 30.05 -12.64
N GLU A 49 17.77 29.54 -13.34
CA GLU A 49 18.88 30.30 -13.90
C GLU A 49 18.55 30.94 -15.26
N GLU A 50 17.46 30.54 -15.87
CA GLU A 50 16.95 31.00 -17.15
C GLU A 50 15.48 31.41 -17.06
N PRO A 51 14.96 32.25 -17.96
CA PRO A 51 13.54 32.56 -18.01
C PRO A 51 12.70 31.31 -18.24
N VAL A 52 11.67 31.11 -17.41
CA VAL A 52 10.76 29.97 -17.47
C VAL A 52 9.32 30.45 -17.43
N ARG A 53 8.40 29.65 -17.98
CA ARG A 53 6.98 29.95 -17.85
C ARG A 53 6.55 29.77 -16.39
N LEU A 54 5.80 30.77 -15.88
CA LEU A 54 5.27 30.74 -14.52
C LEU A 54 3.94 30.01 -14.46
N SER A 55 3.68 29.31 -13.37
CA SER A 55 2.46 28.55 -13.13
C SER A 55 1.31 29.40 -12.57
N GLY A 56 0.17 28.75 -12.26
CA GLY A 56 -0.96 29.30 -11.52
C GLY A 56 -1.97 30.08 -12.33
N TYR A 57 -1.59 30.69 -13.46
CA TYR A 57 -2.52 31.44 -14.32
C TYR A 57 -2.41 30.99 -15.78
N ALA A 58 -3.55 30.53 -16.34
CA ALA A 58 -3.64 30.04 -17.72
C ALA A 58 -3.30 31.10 -18.80
N SER A 59 -3.40 32.38 -18.46
CA SER A 59 -3.13 33.51 -19.36
C SER A 59 -1.63 33.81 -19.55
N ARG A 60 -0.75 33.26 -18.73
CA ARG A 60 0.70 33.48 -18.85
C ARG A 60 1.30 32.58 -19.91
N LEU A 61 1.39 33.04 -21.12
CA LEU A 61 1.89 32.26 -22.26
C LEU A 61 3.35 32.59 -22.66
N ALA A 62 4.03 33.42 -21.88
CA ALA A 62 5.42 33.81 -22.08
C ALA A 62 6.29 33.42 -20.89
N PRO A 63 7.61 33.17 -21.09
CA PRO A 63 8.54 33.02 -19.99
C PRO A 63 8.60 34.25 -19.08
N SER A 64 9.07 34.07 -17.85
CA SER A 64 9.24 35.15 -16.86
C SER A 64 10.15 36.26 -17.39
N ASP A 65 9.83 37.50 -17.05
CA ASP A 65 10.56 38.71 -17.47
C ASP A 65 11.51 39.25 -16.38
N GLY A 66 11.71 38.51 -15.31
CA GLY A 66 12.63 38.80 -14.23
C GLY A 66 12.35 38.11 -12.92
N ILE A 67 13.15 38.44 -11.93
CA ILE A 67 13.05 37.90 -10.56
C ILE A 67 12.76 39.07 -9.62
N GLU A 68 11.63 38.99 -8.91
CA GLU A 68 11.29 39.95 -7.85
C GLU A 68 11.94 39.54 -6.53
N ASP A 69 11.79 38.26 -6.17
CA ASP A 69 12.48 37.66 -5.04
C ASP A 69 12.86 36.18 -5.37
N ARG A 70 13.88 35.69 -4.67
CA ARG A 70 14.39 34.33 -4.87
C ARG A 70 13.47 33.30 -4.28
N LEU A 71 13.44 32.11 -4.88
CA LEU A 71 12.70 30.94 -4.42
C LEU A 71 13.61 30.01 -3.63
N TRP A 72 13.08 29.41 -2.58
CA TRP A 72 13.85 28.58 -1.68
C TRP A 72 13.18 27.23 -1.44
N ALA A 73 13.98 26.18 -1.32
CA ALA A 73 13.61 24.96 -0.63
C ALA A 73 14.26 24.96 0.76
N ARG A 74 13.47 24.58 1.76
CA ARG A 74 13.87 24.60 3.17
C ARG A 74 13.55 23.25 3.80
N ALA A 75 14.44 22.71 4.63
CA ALA A 75 14.24 21.44 5.33
C ALA A 75 14.47 21.62 6.83
N LEU A 76 13.60 21.00 7.61
CA LEU A 76 13.72 20.87 9.07
C LEU A 76 13.66 19.39 9.42
N ILE A 77 14.64 18.92 10.19
CA ILE A 77 14.68 17.58 10.77
C ILE A 77 14.54 17.69 12.27
N MET A 78 13.64 16.89 12.84
CA MET A 78 13.41 16.76 14.27
C MET A 78 13.54 15.27 14.63
N SER A 79 14.58 14.91 15.36
CA SER A 79 14.86 13.52 15.77
C SER A 79 14.73 13.41 17.30
N PRO A 80 13.84 12.55 17.82
CA PRO A 80 13.71 12.33 19.25
C PRO A 80 15.02 11.82 19.84
N GLN A 81 15.38 12.27 21.04
CA GLN A 81 16.48 11.71 21.82
C GLN A 81 15.93 10.83 22.94
N ASN A 82 16.57 9.69 23.18
CA ASN A 82 16.29 8.91 24.38
C ASN A 82 16.87 9.64 25.61
N PRO A 83 16.05 10.11 26.56
CA PRO A 83 16.53 10.84 27.72
C PRO A 83 17.41 9.99 28.67
N GLU A 84 17.36 8.67 28.56
CA GLU A 84 18.16 7.73 29.35
C GLU A 84 19.52 7.41 28.72
N SER A 85 19.74 7.78 27.44
CA SER A 85 21.02 7.56 26.76
C SER A 85 22.03 8.64 27.16
N LYS A 86 23.14 8.24 27.80
CA LYS A 86 24.25 9.10 28.13
C LYS A 86 25.17 9.48 26.95
N GLU A 87 24.94 8.81 25.79
CA GLU A 87 25.65 9.11 24.54
C GLU A 87 24.64 9.64 23.50
N PRO A 88 24.98 10.76 22.83
CA PRO A 88 24.15 11.21 21.72
C PRO A 88 24.09 10.10 20.65
N ALA A 89 22.90 9.72 20.23
CA ALA A 89 22.73 8.72 19.19
C ALA A 89 23.46 9.19 17.91
N GLU A 90 24.41 8.41 17.43
CA GLU A 90 25.02 8.66 16.12
C GLU A 90 23.97 8.39 15.02
N GLY A 91 23.42 9.46 14.44
CA GLY A 91 22.50 9.40 13.32
C GLY A 91 21.03 9.70 13.64
N LEU A 92 20.19 9.63 12.61
CA LEU A 92 18.74 9.79 12.72
C LEU A 92 18.14 8.55 13.39
N GLN A 93 17.21 8.81 14.31
CA GLN A 93 16.37 7.73 14.85
C GLN A 93 15.27 7.35 13.85
N PRO A 94 14.77 6.11 13.86
CA PRO A 94 13.69 5.69 12.96
C PRO A 94 12.39 6.51 13.11
N ASP A 95 12.17 7.12 14.26
CA ASP A 95 11.03 7.98 14.58
C ASP A 95 11.27 9.48 14.32
N SER A 96 12.38 9.85 13.67
CA SER A 96 12.66 11.22 13.23
C SER A 96 11.63 11.72 12.21
N LEU A 97 11.34 13.02 12.27
CA LEU A 97 10.39 13.69 11.38
C LEU A 97 11.12 14.70 10.49
N VAL A 98 10.71 14.80 9.23
CA VAL A 98 11.28 15.72 8.24
C VAL A 98 10.16 16.55 7.61
N ILE A 99 10.27 17.87 7.72
CA ILE A 99 9.40 18.84 7.04
C ILE A 99 10.20 19.55 5.97
N VAL A 100 9.70 19.52 4.74
CA VAL A 100 10.27 20.28 3.63
C VAL A 100 9.26 21.33 3.19
N SER A 101 9.70 22.60 3.05
CA SER A 101 8.89 23.71 2.52
C SER A 101 9.52 24.21 1.24
N ILE A 102 8.75 24.29 0.15
CA ILE A 102 9.23 24.57 -1.21
C ILE A 102 8.44 25.76 -1.77
N ASP A 103 9.15 26.81 -2.21
CA ASP A 103 8.51 27.94 -2.91
C ASP A 103 8.14 27.53 -4.34
N ALA A 104 7.02 26.85 -4.49
CA ALA A 104 6.46 26.34 -5.74
C ALA A 104 4.94 26.36 -5.72
N ILE A 105 4.31 26.29 -6.89
CA ILE A 105 2.84 26.12 -7.00
C ILE A 105 2.39 24.79 -6.41
N GLY A 106 3.24 23.79 -6.51
CA GLY A 106 3.00 22.42 -6.08
C GLY A 106 4.22 21.54 -6.34
N ILE A 107 4.12 20.32 -5.87
CA ILE A 107 5.02 19.23 -6.22
C ILE A 107 4.15 18.09 -6.76
N SER A 108 4.61 17.40 -7.81
CA SER A 108 3.90 16.21 -8.32
C SER A 108 4.35 14.94 -7.59
N ALA A 109 3.51 13.91 -7.59
CA ALA A 109 3.88 12.60 -7.06
C ALA A 109 5.20 12.08 -7.62
N VAL A 110 5.42 12.23 -8.93
CA VAL A 110 6.68 11.81 -9.60
C VAL A 110 7.89 12.53 -9.02
N MET A 111 7.79 13.84 -8.78
CA MET A 111 8.88 14.60 -8.16
C MET A 111 9.13 14.11 -6.74
N THR A 112 8.07 13.93 -5.96
CA THR A 112 8.12 13.44 -4.58
C THR A 112 8.84 12.09 -4.50
N GLU A 113 8.44 11.12 -5.30
CA GLU A 113 9.07 9.78 -5.31
C GLU A 113 10.55 9.86 -5.74
N ARG A 114 10.87 10.64 -6.76
CA ARG A 114 12.27 10.84 -7.20
C ARG A 114 13.16 11.51 -6.13
N ILE A 115 12.60 12.37 -5.30
CA ILE A 115 13.33 12.95 -4.16
C ILE A 115 13.50 11.89 -3.06
N LEU A 116 12.46 11.14 -2.75
CA LEU A 116 12.48 10.06 -1.75
C LEU A 116 13.51 8.98 -2.09
N ASP A 117 13.57 8.55 -3.35
CA ASP A 117 14.58 7.59 -3.85
C ASP A 117 16.02 8.04 -3.56
N LYS A 118 16.27 9.36 -3.58
CA LYS A 118 17.60 9.93 -3.29
C LYS A 118 17.91 10.04 -1.79
N VAL A 119 16.90 10.27 -0.95
CA VAL A 119 17.14 10.62 0.47
C VAL A 119 16.86 9.47 1.43
N LEU A 120 15.85 8.63 1.21
CA LEU A 120 15.48 7.55 2.14
C LEU A 120 16.59 6.53 2.39
N PRO A 121 17.41 6.11 1.40
CA PRO A 121 18.54 5.21 1.65
C PRO A 121 19.56 5.78 2.65
N THR A 122 19.70 7.11 2.69
CA THR A 122 20.61 7.82 3.62
C THR A 122 19.94 8.16 4.95
N LEU A 123 18.65 8.51 4.93
CA LEU A 123 17.91 8.88 6.15
C LEU A 123 17.53 7.64 6.97
N LYS A 124 17.20 6.54 6.32
CA LYS A 124 16.71 5.29 6.93
C LYS A 124 15.50 5.49 7.85
N ILE A 125 14.58 6.36 7.43
CA ILE A 125 13.30 6.61 8.10
C ILE A 125 12.14 6.13 7.21
N PRO A 126 10.99 5.75 7.78
CA PRO A 126 9.79 5.42 7.01
C PRO A 126 9.26 6.60 6.19
N ARG A 127 8.59 6.29 5.07
CA ARG A 127 7.90 7.28 4.21
C ARG A 127 6.93 8.17 4.98
N SER A 128 6.26 7.64 5.96
CA SER A 128 5.30 8.35 6.82
C SER A 128 5.90 9.52 7.61
N ARG A 129 7.22 9.57 7.71
CA ARG A 129 7.94 10.54 8.55
C ARG A 129 8.57 11.70 7.78
N ILE A 130 8.28 11.82 6.49
CA ILE A 130 8.72 12.92 5.65
C ILE A 130 7.55 13.51 4.86
N VAL A 131 7.43 14.84 4.87
CA VAL A 131 6.38 15.58 4.16
C VAL A 131 6.98 16.72 3.35
N PHE A 132 6.46 16.91 2.13
CA PHE A 132 6.86 17.96 1.21
C PHE A 132 5.70 18.95 1.06
N CYS A 133 5.81 20.10 1.72
CA CYS A 133 4.83 21.17 1.70
C CYS A 133 5.22 22.22 0.65
N THR A 134 4.26 22.76 -0.07
CA THR A 134 4.52 23.86 -1.02
C THR A 134 3.85 25.15 -0.59
N THR A 135 4.43 26.29 -0.93
CA THR A 135 3.88 27.62 -0.62
C THR A 135 2.75 28.02 -1.59
N HIS A 136 2.49 27.22 -2.59
CA HIS A 136 1.48 27.43 -3.62
C HIS A 136 1.59 28.78 -4.30
N SER A 137 2.82 29.26 -4.55
CA SER A 137 3.04 30.54 -5.23
C SER A 137 2.65 30.49 -6.70
N HIS A 138 1.72 31.34 -7.09
CA HIS A 138 1.28 31.52 -8.48
C HIS A 138 2.27 32.30 -9.33
N THR A 139 3.45 32.67 -8.79
CA THR A 139 4.57 33.30 -9.47
C THR A 139 5.86 32.47 -9.43
N ALA A 140 5.72 31.20 -9.10
CA ALA A 140 6.78 30.19 -9.22
C ALA A 140 6.80 29.53 -10.60
N PRO A 141 7.90 28.89 -11.03
CA PRO A 141 8.01 28.17 -12.28
C PRO A 141 6.94 27.09 -12.45
N HIS A 142 6.49 26.89 -13.68
CA HIS A 142 5.74 25.70 -14.05
C HIS A 142 6.69 24.50 -14.09
N LEU A 143 6.35 23.44 -13.35
CA LEU A 143 7.15 22.23 -13.23
C LEU A 143 6.48 21.06 -13.94
N ASP A 144 7.29 20.11 -14.41
CA ASP A 144 6.81 18.93 -15.10
C ASP A 144 5.89 18.07 -14.22
N GLY A 145 4.81 17.56 -14.82
CA GLY A 145 3.82 16.73 -14.14
C GLY A 145 2.80 17.50 -13.29
N LEU A 146 2.88 18.84 -13.23
CA LEU A 146 1.91 19.66 -12.53
C LEU A 146 0.94 20.34 -13.51
N ILE A 147 -0.34 20.34 -13.20
CA ILE A 147 -1.42 21.04 -13.93
C ILE A 147 -1.25 20.89 -15.45
N PRO A 148 -1.30 19.68 -16.01
CA PRO A 148 -0.82 19.36 -17.36
C PRO A 148 -1.57 20.09 -18.48
N ASN A 149 -2.76 20.62 -18.20
CA ASN A 149 -3.58 21.33 -19.17
C ASN A 149 -3.72 22.83 -18.82
N LEU A 150 -2.80 23.39 -18.00
CA LEU A 150 -2.91 24.78 -17.51
C LEU A 150 -3.01 25.81 -18.65
N PHE A 151 -2.19 25.69 -19.69
CA PHE A 151 -2.09 26.76 -20.71
C PHE A 151 -3.02 26.53 -21.91
N GLY A 152 -3.59 25.36 -22.08
CA GLY A 152 -4.48 25.03 -23.21
C GLY A 152 -3.82 25.04 -24.61
N VAL A 153 -2.56 25.47 -24.71
CA VAL A 153 -1.75 25.47 -25.93
C VAL A 153 -0.43 24.74 -25.68
N PRO A 154 0.14 24.08 -26.68
CA PRO A 154 1.45 23.45 -26.54
C PRO A 154 2.53 24.47 -26.15
N MET A 155 3.38 24.08 -25.22
CA MET A 155 4.55 24.88 -24.85
C MET A 155 5.61 24.76 -25.97
N PRO A 156 6.23 25.89 -26.40
CA PRO A 156 7.38 25.80 -27.32
C PRO A 156 8.49 24.89 -26.78
N GLU A 157 9.17 24.16 -27.64
CA GLU A 157 10.18 23.17 -27.27
C GLU A 157 11.26 23.73 -26.33
N ALA A 158 11.75 24.95 -26.60
CA ALA A 158 12.76 25.61 -25.76
C ALA A 158 12.25 25.85 -24.33
N GLU A 159 10.99 26.26 -24.17
CA GLU A 159 10.35 26.48 -22.87
C GLU A 159 10.08 25.15 -22.15
N GLN A 160 9.70 24.11 -22.91
CA GLN A 160 9.52 22.75 -22.36
C GLN A 160 10.84 22.21 -21.82
N GLN A 161 11.94 22.40 -22.56
CA GLN A 161 13.28 21.98 -22.10
C GLN A 161 13.72 22.79 -20.85
N ALA A 162 13.43 24.09 -20.79
CA ALA A 162 13.72 24.91 -19.60
C ALA A 162 12.89 24.44 -18.37
N MET A 163 11.61 24.11 -18.57
CA MET A 163 10.76 23.51 -17.54
C MET A 163 11.33 22.19 -17.02
N LEU A 164 11.75 21.28 -17.90
CA LEU A 164 12.34 19.98 -17.52
C LEU A 164 13.64 20.16 -16.74
N ARG A 165 14.53 21.08 -17.18
CA ARG A 165 15.78 21.38 -16.45
C ARG A 165 15.48 21.96 -15.06
N THR A 166 14.54 22.89 -14.96
CA THR A 166 14.12 23.50 -13.68
C THR A 166 13.53 22.44 -12.75
N THR A 167 12.71 21.53 -13.27
CA THR A 167 12.14 20.42 -12.49
C THR A 167 13.24 19.50 -11.96
N GLN A 168 14.20 19.11 -12.83
CA GLN A 168 15.33 18.26 -12.41
C GLN A 168 16.21 18.98 -11.37
N MET A 169 16.51 20.26 -11.56
CA MET A 169 17.25 21.07 -10.60
C MET A 169 16.54 21.11 -9.24
N ASN A 170 15.21 21.29 -9.22
CA ASN A 170 14.44 21.30 -7.97
C ASN A 170 14.52 19.95 -7.25
N ILE A 171 14.40 18.83 -7.97
CA ILE A 171 14.55 17.48 -7.38
C ILE A 171 15.91 17.33 -6.72
N GLU A 172 17.00 17.73 -7.41
CA GLU A 172 18.36 17.62 -6.86
C GLU A 172 18.57 18.54 -5.64
N ARG A 173 18.14 19.80 -5.73
CA ARG A 173 18.31 20.79 -4.66
C ARG A 173 17.45 20.46 -3.43
N VAL A 174 16.23 19.96 -3.62
CA VAL A 174 15.39 19.51 -2.50
C VAL A 174 16.01 18.29 -1.81
N ALA A 175 16.51 17.31 -2.55
CA ALA A 175 17.24 16.19 -1.95
C ALA A 175 18.48 16.66 -1.20
N GLN A 176 19.27 17.58 -1.78
CA GLN A 176 20.47 18.15 -1.16
C GLN A 176 20.15 18.86 0.16
N VAL A 177 19.14 19.74 0.19
CA VAL A 177 18.82 20.53 1.39
C VAL A 177 18.39 19.66 2.57
N ILE A 178 17.75 18.51 2.30
CA ILE A 178 17.37 17.53 3.33
C ILE A 178 18.64 16.89 3.93
N LEU A 179 19.57 16.48 3.09
CA LEU A 179 20.84 15.88 3.56
C LEU A 179 21.72 16.91 4.27
N GLU A 180 21.70 18.18 3.86
CA GLU A 180 22.36 19.26 4.58
C GLU A 180 21.72 19.53 5.95
N ALA A 181 20.39 19.49 6.06
CA ALA A 181 19.70 19.61 7.35
C ALA A 181 20.11 18.47 8.29
N LYS A 182 20.24 17.23 7.78
CA LYS A 182 20.76 16.10 8.54
C LYS A 182 22.18 16.34 9.08
N SER A 183 23.06 16.91 8.28
CA SER A 183 24.45 17.18 8.70
C SER A 183 24.57 18.28 9.77
N LYS A 184 23.49 19.06 9.98
CA LYS A 184 23.43 20.17 10.96
C LYS A 184 22.69 19.79 12.24
N LEU A 185 22.39 18.51 12.46
CA LEU A 185 21.71 18.04 13.67
C LEU A 185 22.51 18.40 14.93
N LYS A 186 21.82 18.96 15.91
CA LYS A 186 22.33 19.32 17.23
C LYS A 186 21.21 19.25 18.27
N PRO A 187 21.54 19.12 19.56
CA PRO A 187 20.56 19.14 20.64
C PRO A 187 19.71 20.41 20.62
N GLY A 188 18.42 20.29 20.91
CA GLY A 188 17.52 21.41 20.88
C GLY A 188 16.13 21.12 21.45
N LYS A 189 15.27 22.14 21.37
CA LYS A 189 13.91 22.16 21.89
C LYS A 189 12.94 22.51 20.76
N VAL A 190 11.78 21.84 20.78
CA VAL A 190 10.67 22.08 19.85
C VAL A 190 9.46 22.51 20.66
N GLU A 191 8.84 23.61 20.27
CA GLU A 191 7.72 24.24 20.97
C GLU A 191 6.70 24.71 19.94
N TYR A 192 5.43 24.76 20.31
CA TYR A 192 4.36 25.19 19.41
C TYR A 192 3.42 26.21 20.07
N GLY A 193 2.79 27.02 19.21
CA GLY A 193 1.84 28.04 19.62
C GLY A 193 0.95 28.50 18.49
N LEU A 194 0.06 29.42 18.78
CA LEU A 194 -0.97 29.90 17.87
C LEU A 194 -0.95 31.43 17.79
N GLY A 195 -0.95 31.95 16.60
CA GLY A 195 -1.11 33.36 16.25
C GLY A 195 -2.31 33.59 15.34
N ARG A 196 -2.40 34.81 14.78
CA ARG A 196 -3.48 35.19 13.89
C ARG A 196 -3.03 36.20 12.84
N ALA A 197 -3.53 36.04 11.60
CA ALA A 197 -3.40 37.03 10.52
C ALA A 197 -4.77 37.21 9.84
N GLU A 198 -5.04 38.42 9.31
CA GLU A 198 -6.39 38.77 8.91
C GLU A 198 -6.60 38.88 7.39
N PHE A 199 -5.53 38.77 6.58
CA PHE A 199 -5.64 39.00 5.14
C PHE A 199 -6.28 37.86 4.34
N ALA A 200 -6.53 36.66 4.90
CA ALA A 200 -7.28 35.60 4.22
C ALA A 200 -8.79 35.90 4.22
N ILE A 201 -9.42 35.74 3.06
CA ILE A 201 -10.86 35.88 2.89
C ILE A 201 -11.41 34.78 1.99
N ASN A 202 -12.62 34.28 2.28
CA ASN A 202 -13.29 33.30 1.42
C ASN A 202 -13.56 33.89 0.03
N ARG A 203 -13.38 33.08 -1.02
CA ARG A 203 -13.49 33.54 -2.41
C ARG A 203 -14.73 33.01 -3.15
N ARG A 204 -15.51 32.12 -2.54
CA ARG A 204 -16.63 31.44 -3.22
C ARG A 204 -17.91 32.25 -3.14
N MET A 205 -18.21 33.01 -4.18
CA MET A 205 -19.49 33.75 -4.25
C MET A 205 -20.62 32.78 -4.57
N LEU A 206 -21.68 32.82 -3.76
CA LEU A 206 -22.86 31.99 -3.91
C LEU A 206 -24.11 32.84 -4.17
N LYS A 207 -24.98 32.31 -5.03
CA LYS A 207 -26.36 32.80 -5.21
C LYS A 207 -27.30 31.59 -5.14
N ASP A 208 -28.28 31.64 -4.28
CA ASP A 208 -29.22 30.51 -4.05
C ASP A 208 -28.51 29.19 -3.74
N LYS A 209 -27.44 29.24 -2.93
CA LYS A 209 -26.56 28.11 -2.57
C LYS A 209 -25.79 27.48 -3.74
N GLN A 210 -25.75 28.12 -4.88
CA GLN A 210 -24.96 27.69 -6.03
C GLN A 210 -23.84 28.70 -6.30
N TRP A 211 -22.67 28.17 -6.64
CA TRP A 211 -21.51 28.97 -6.97
C TRP A 211 -21.75 29.82 -8.23
N VAL A 212 -21.42 31.09 -8.17
CA VAL A 212 -21.58 32.04 -9.27
C VAL A 212 -20.27 32.71 -9.70
N GLY A 213 -19.19 32.54 -8.94
CA GLY A 213 -17.90 33.15 -9.30
C GLY A 213 -16.90 33.20 -8.15
N ILE A 214 -15.67 33.63 -8.47
CA ILE A 214 -14.61 33.93 -7.51
C ILE A 214 -14.66 35.44 -7.18
N GLY A 215 -14.68 35.77 -5.90
CA GLY A 215 -14.68 37.16 -5.43
C GLY A 215 -14.28 37.28 -3.97
N THR A 216 -14.86 38.23 -3.25
CA THR A 216 -14.64 38.49 -1.83
C THR A 216 -15.92 38.18 -1.07
N VAL A 217 -15.85 37.28 -0.06
CA VAL A 217 -17.01 36.87 0.74
C VAL A 217 -16.67 37.00 2.21
N ASP A 218 -17.09 38.08 2.83
CA ASP A 218 -16.72 38.47 4.20
C ASP A 218 -17.19 37.45 5.25
N GLU A 219 -18.39 36.87 5.07
CA GLU A 219 -19.00 35.91 5.99
C GLU A 219 -18.73 34.45 5.60
N GLY A 220 -17.92 34.20 4.57
CA GLY A 220 -17.55 32.83 4.16
C GLY A 220 -16.63 32.18 5.17
N PRO A 221 -16.64 30.82 5.28
CA PRO A 221 -15.74 30.11 6.16
C PRO A 221 -14.29 30.34 5.76
N VAL A 222 -13.43 30.68 6.73
CA VAL A 222 -12.00 30.89 6.55
C VAL A 222 -11.27 30.63 7.87
N ASP A 223 -10.09 30.05 7.81
CA ASP A 223 -9.23 29.85 8.98
C ASP A 223 -8.12 30.91 8.97
N ARG A 224 -8.15 31.81 9.96
CA ARG A 224 -7.17 32.91 10.15
C ARG A 224 -6.11 32.58 11.20
N ASN A 225 -6.08 31.39 11.73
CA ASN A 225 -5.09 30.97 12.69
C ASN A 225 -3.72 30.78 12.02
N VAL A 226 -2.67 31.28 12.66
CA VAL A 226 -1.28 31.05 12.29
C VAL A 226 -0.68 30.05 13.28
N ARG A 227 -0.46 28.83 12.81
CA ARG A 227 0.08 27.74 13.63
C ARG A 227 1.59 27.80 13.55
N VAL A 228 2.29 27.92 14.68
CA VAL A 228 3.74 28.16 14.73
C VAL A 228 4.44 27.05 15.50
N LEU A 229 5.50 26.49 14.89
CA LEU A 229 6.45 25.59 15.51
C LEU A 229 7.79 26.34 15.67
N ARG A 230 8.26 26.53 16.91
CA ARG A 230 9.52 27.16 17.25
C ARG A 230 10.57 26.11 17.58
N VAL A 231 11.72 26.16 16.89
CA VAL A 231 12.83 25.23 17.09
C VAL A 231 14.07 26.00 17.54
N ARG A 232 14.58 25.68 18.74
CA ARG A 232 15.77 26.31 19.34
C ARG A 232 16.82 25.27 19.65
N ASP A 233 18.09 25.66 19.61
CA ASP A 233 19.17 24.83 20.15
C ASP A 233 19.25 24.98 21.70
N ASP A 234 20.10 24.18 22.33
CA ASP A 234 20.28 24.20 23.80
C ASP A 234 20.81 25.54 24.33
N ALA A 235 21.46 26.36 23.50
CA ALA A 235 21.83 27.71 23.85
C ALA A 235 20.67 28.71 23.75
N GLY A 236 19.47 28.24 23.38
CA GLY A 236 18.28 29.07 23.20
C GLY A 236 18.21 29.82 21.88
N LYS A 237 19.21 29.64 20.99
CA LYS A 237 19.21 30.27 19.66
C LYS A 237 18.18 29.65 18.75
N LEU A 238 17.42 30.47 18.03
CA LEU A 238 16.43 30.02 17.06
C LEU A 238 17.13 29.34 15.87
N VAL A 239 16.79 28.08 15.64
CA VAL A 239 17.29 27.24 14.53
C VAL A 239 16.34 27.26 13.34
N ALA A 240 15.05 27.10 13.63
CA ALA A 240 14.00 27.12 12.62
C ALA A 240 12.67 27.58 13.19
N VAL A 241 11.81 28.07 12.30
CA VAL A 241 10.40 28.37 12.58
C VAL A 241 9.58 27.80 11.42
N SER A 242 8.70 26.84 11.71
CA SER A 242 7.66 26.47 10.75
C SER A 242 6.35 27.16 11.10
N TYR A 243 5.64 27.68 10.10
CA TYR A 243 4.36 28.33 10.33
C TYR A 243 3.38 27.99 9.20
N GLN A 244 2.12 27.77 9.59
CA GLN A 244 1.05 27.33 8.69
C GLN A 244 -0.07 28.37 8.66
N TYR A 245 -0.55 28.69 7.44
CA TYR A 245 -1.69 29.61 7.24
C TYR A 245 -2.56 29.18 6.06
N ALA A 246 -3.89 29.25 6.21
CA ALA A 246 -4.86 28.77 5.23
C ALA A 246 -5.24 29.86 4.22
N CYS A 247 -4.34 30.16 3.27
CA CYS A 247 -4.55 31.17 2.25
C CYS A 247 -3.74 30.87 0.99
N HIS A 248 -4.34 31.02 -0.19
CA HIS A 248 -3.62 30.98 -1.47
C HIS A 248 -2.49 32.00 -1.53
N SER A 249 -1.38 31.67 -2.20
CA SER A 249 -0.34 32.65 -2.55
C SER A 249 -0.63 33.29 -3.89
N THR A 250 -1.67 34.13 -3.90
CA THR A 250 -2.23 34.84 -5.07
C THR A 250 -2.35 36.35 -4.84
N SER A 251 -1.42 36.90 -4.02
CA SER A 251 -1.37 38.37 -3.82
C SER A 251 -0.99 39.11 -5.11
N ILE A 252 -0.22 38.46 -5.98
CA ILE A 252 0.33 39.00 -7.21
C ILE A 252 -0.62 38.66 -8.40
N SER A 253 -0.87 39.64 -9.26
CA SER A 253 -1.77 39.53 -10.41
C SER A 253 -1.15 38.70 -11.55
N PRO A 254 -1.97 38.08 -12.44
CA PRO A 254 -1.46 37.38 -13.63
C PRO A 254 -0.70 38.31 -14.60
N ASN A 255 -0.87 39.65 -14.51
CA ASN A 255 -0.20 40.63 -15.36
C ASN A 255 1.27 40.88 -14.94
N GLU A 256 1.63 40.52 -13.72
CA GLU A 256 2.99 40.52 -13.22
C GLU A 256 3.68 39.18 -13.54
N ASN A 257 4.66 39.19 -14.44
CA ASN A 257 5.32 37.97 -14.90
C ASN A 257 6.73 37.79 -14.33
N LYS A 258 6.94 38.22 -13.10
CA LYS A 258 8.20 38.04 -12.37
C LYS A 258 8.15 36.87 -11.40
N ILE A 259 9.27 36.20 -11.23
CA ILE A 259 9.43 35.12 -10.25
C ILE A 259 9.36 35.71 -8.84
N SER A 260 8.48 35.15 -7.99
CA SER A 260 8.33 35.53 -6.58
C SER A 260 7.77 34.40 -5.74
N GLY A 261 8.17 34.33 -4.46
CA GLY A 261 7.57 33.42 -3.47
C GLY A 261 6.22 33.89 -2.91
N ASP A 262 5.68 35.04 -3.42
CA ASP A 262 4.50 35.75 -2.90
C ASP A 262 4.60 35.99 -1.39
N TRP A 263 3.48 36.18 -0.68
CA TRP A 263 3.47 36.48 0.76
C TRP A 263 4.23 35.42 1.58
N GLY A 264 4.20 34.12 1.19
CA GLY A 264 4.85 33.01 1.87
C GLY A 264 6.38 33.15 1.86
N GLY A 265 6.99 33.29 0.67
CA GLY A 265 8.42 33.49 0.51
C GLY A 265 8.92 34.81 1.13
N ILE A 266 8.16 35.89 0.95
CA ILE A 266 8.47 37.21 1.51
C ILE A 266 8.45 37.17 3.04
N SER A 267 7.43 36.56 3.66
CA SER A 267 7.36 36.46 5.13
C SER A 267 8.52 35.64 5.69
N ALA A 268 8.91 34.55 5.03
CA ALA A 268 10.06 33.76 5.42
C ALA A 268 11.36 34.60 5.41
N GLY A 269 11.59 35.38 4.33
CA GLY A 269 12.75 36.28 4.23
C GLY A 269 12.77 37.34 5.34
N ILE A 270 11.63 37.88 5.72
CA ILE A 270 11.51 38.88 6.81
C ILE A 270 11.83 38.22 8.17
N ILE A 271 11.28 37.04 8.44
CA ILE A 271 11.51 36.30 9.69
C ILE A 271 13.01 35.96 9.82
N GLU A 272 13.62 35.44 8.77
CA GLU A 272 15.03 35.12 8.74
C GLU A 272 15.95 36.34 8.92
N SER A 273 15.59 37.49 8.34
CA SER A 273 16.36 38.74 8.50
C SER A 273 16.31 39.28 9.92
N LYS A 274 15.19 39.11 10.62
CA LYS A 274 15.02 39.48 12.03
C LYS A 274 15.68 38.48 12.99
N ASN A 275 15.92 37.25 12.56
CA ASN A 275 16.50 36.15 13.36
C ASN A 275 17.69 35.50 12.63
N PRO A 276 18.86 36.13 12.59
CA PRO A 276 19.99 35.65 11.80
C PRO A 276 20.39 34.21 12.13
N GLY A 277 20.40 33.35 11.10
CA GLY A 277 20.71 31.92 11.20
C GLY A 277 19.51 31.02 11.46
N CYS A 278 18.31 31.60 11.59
CA CYS A 278 17.06 30.86 11.58
C CYS A 278 16.62 30.51 10.14
N ILE A 279 16.02 29.34 9.95
CA ILE A 279 15.35 28.94 8.72
C ILE A 279 13.83 29.00 8.93
N ALA A 280 13.12 29.76 8.10
CA ALA A 280 11.67 29.94 8.21
C ALA A 280 10.93 29.11 7.14
N LEU A 281 10.06 28.18 7.57
CA LEU A 281 9.35 27.23 6.73
C LEU A 281 7.85 27.58 6.63
N PRO A 282 7.39 28.33 5.62
CA PRO A 282 5.97 28.57 5.37
C PRO A 282 5.29 27.29 4.88
N ILE A 283 4.10 27.01 5.42
CA ILE A 283 3.23 25.87 5.05
C ILE A 283 1.83 26.43 4.75
N ILE A 284 1.19 25.92 3.73
CA ILE A 284 -0.20 26.30 3.42
C ILE A 284 -1.16 25.32 4.11
N GLY A 285 -2.14 25.87 4.83
CA GLY A 285 -3.23 25.11 5.43
C GLY A 285 -4.34 24.79 4.42
N CYS A 286 -5.56 24.54 4.91
CA CYS A 286 -6.75 24.33 4.07
C CYS A 286 -7.22 25.66 3.45
N GLY A 287 -6.44 26.17 2.49
CA GLY A 287 -6.63 27.52 1.91
C GLY A 287 -7.18 27.54 0.49
N ALA A 288 -7.68 26.40 -0.03
CA ALA A 288 -8.09 26.27 -1.43
C ALA A 288 -9.26 27.21 -1.84
N ASP A 289 -10.12 27.53 -0.91
CA ASP A 289 -11.25 28.44 -1.09
C ASP A 289 -11.03 29.84 -0.47
N ALA A 290 -9.77 30.18 -0.08
CA ALA A 290 -9.41 31.47 0.49
C ALA A 290 -8.31 32.17 -0.32
N ASN A 291 -8.48 33.47 -0.57
CA ASN A 291 -7.51 34.35 -1.22
C ASN A 291 -6.99 35.42 -0.24
N PRO A 292 -5.79 35.99 -0.46
CA PRO A 292 -5.41 37.22 0.21
C PRO A 292 -6.29 38.41 -0.22
N ASN A 293 -6.60 39.28 0.70
CA ASN A 293 -7.41 40.45 0.44
C ASN A 293 -6.82 41.71 1.16
N PRO A 294 -6.58 42.82 0.44
CA PRO A 294 -6.66 43.00 -1.02
C PRO A 294 -5.55 42.27 -1.77
N ARG A 295 -5.69 42.12 -3.10
CA ARG A 295 -4.69 41.43 -3.94
C ARG A 295 -4.56 42.09 -5.31
N GLY A 296 -3.51 41.76 -6.05
CA GLY A 296 -3.33 42.24 -7.42
C GLY A 296 -1.98 42.87 -7.71
N THR A 297 -1.14 43.16 -6.72
CA THR A 297 0.17 43.79 -6.93
C THR A 297 1.28 43.17 -6.05
N ILE A 298 2.54 43.42 -6.44
CA ILE A 298 3.73 43.03 -5.67
C ILE A 298 3.77 43.71 -4.29
N GLU A 299 3.33 45.00 -4.21
CA GLU A 299 3.29 45.74 -2.93
C GLU A 299 2.32 45.08 -1.95
N LEU A 300 1.20 44.52 -2.43
CA LEU A 300 0.26 43.78 -1.58
C LEU A 300 0.84 42.48 -1.08
N SER A 301 1.62 41.77 -1.90
CA SER A 301 2.31 40.56 -1.44
C SER A 301 3.34 40.88 -0.34
N ARG A 302 4.08 42.00 -0.48
CA ARG A 302 4.99 42.49 0.57
C ARG A 302 4.25 42.88 1.85
N LYS A 303 3.08 43.52 1.73
CA LYS A 303 2.23 43.87 2.89
C LYS A 303 1.75 42.63 3.64
N HIS A 304 1.21 41.63 2.92
CA HIS A 304 0.74 40.37 3.53
C HIS A 304 1.91 39.57 4.11
N GLY A 305 3.06 39.54 3.42
CA GLY A 305 4.29 38.94 3.94
C GLY A 305 4.77 39.60 5.23
N ALA A 306 4.69 40.93 5.33
CA ALA A 306 5.04 41.66 6.55
C ALA A 306 4.05 41.38 7.69
N GLU A 307 2.73 41.37 7.43
CA GLU A 307 1.69 41.02 8.41
C GLU A 307 1.90 39.59 8.96
N MET A 308 2.14 38.60 8.07
CA MET A 308 2.43 37.23 8.45
C MET A 308 3.70 37.16 9.32
N ALA A 309 4.78 37.82 8.92
CA ALA A 309 6.03 37.84 9.69
C ALA A 309 5.84 38.49 11.08
N GLU A 310 5.01 39.53 11.19
CA GLU A 310 4.67 40.16 12.47
C GLU A 310 3.87 39.23 13.36
N SER A 311 2.86 38.51 12.82
CA SER A 311 2.11 37.51 13.55
C SER A 311 3.02 36.42 14.11
N VAL A 312 3.92 35.86 13.27
CA VAL A 312 4.89 34.85 13.72
C VAL A 312 5.83 35.41 14.78
N GLN A 313 6.38 36.64 14.61
CA GLN A 313 7.27 37.27 15.62
C GLN A 313 6.55 37.48 16.96
N THR A 314 5.27 37.85 16.93
CA THR A 314 4.46 37.99 18.14
C THR A 314 4.36 36.64 18.88
N VAL A 315 4.09 35.55 18.17
CA VAL A 315 4.07 34.21 18.78
C VAL A 315 5.44 33.83 19.36
N LEU A 316 6.51 34.09 18.62
CA LEU A 316 7.89 33.78 19.08
C LEU A 316 8.28 34.55 20.33
N GLY A 317 7.67 35.69 20.60
CA GLY A 317 7.90 36.52 21.80
C GLY A 317 7.17 36.00 23.05
N HIS A 318 6.25 35.07 22.91
CA HIS A 318 5.49 34.48 24.01
C HIS A 318 6.13 33.16 24.50
N GLU A 319 5.72 32.75 25.71
CA GLU A 319 5.97 31.38 26.17
C GLU A 319 5.14 30.41 25.35
N LEU A 320 5.78 29.36 24.81
CA LEU A 320 5.15 28.37 23.96
C LEU A 320 5.11 27.00 24.67
N LYS A 321 4.15 26.17 24.31
CA LYS A 321 4.07 24.81 24.82
C LYS A 321 5.17 23.93 24.24
N PRO A 322 5.91 23.15 25.04
CA PRO A 322 6.82 22.13 24.52
C PRO A 322 6.06 21.12 23.66
N LEU A 323 6.64 20.72 22.51
CA LEU A 323 6.09 19.65 21.70
C LEU A 323 6.54 18.29 22.26
N PRO A 324 5.62 17.39 22.63
CA PRO A 324 5.98 16.03 23.01
C PRO A 324 6.67 15.27 21.86
N GLN A 325 7.33 14.16 22.18
CA GLN A 325 7.83 13.27 21.14
C GLN A 325 6.68 12.67 20.32
N PRO A 326 6.91 12.31 19.03
CA PRO A 326 5.86 11.78 18.20
C PRO A 326 5.40 10.42 18.72
N SER A 327 4.12 10.30 19.00
CA SER A 327 3.47 9.06 19.44
C SER A 327 3.01 8.20 18.26
N ASN A 328 2.79 8.83 17.10
CA ASN A 328 2.42 8.15 15.85
C ASN A 328 2.80 9.00 14.64
N ALA A 329 3.20 8.33 13.55
CA ALA A 329 3.36 8.94 12.25
C ALA A 329 2.87 7.95 11.18
N ALA A 330 1.72 8.22 10.60
CA ALA A 330 1.06 7.37 9.62
C ALA A 330 1.00 8.03 8.25
N PHE A 331 1.05 7.21 7.20
CA PHE A 331 0.87 7.61 5.80
C PHE A 331 -0.08 6.65 5.11
N MET A 332 -0.97 7.18 4.29
CA MET A 332 -1.87 6.36 3.46
C MET A 332 -2.13 7.06 2.12
N LEU A 333 -2.30 6.26 1.09
CA LEU A 333 -2.88 6.69 -0.18
C LEU A 333 -4.39 6.41 -0.13
N VAL A 334 -5.21 7.46 -0.19
CA VAL A 334 -6.67 7.34 -0.18
C VAL A 334 -7.16 7.31 -1.63
N ALA A 335 -7.81 6.24 -2.04
CA ALA A 335 -8.35 6.10 -3.39
C ALA A 335 -9.57 7.01 -3.59
N LEU A 336 -9.40 8.12 -4.28
CA LEU A 336 -10.48 9.05 -4.61
C LEU A 336 -11.13 8.65 -5.92
N ALA A 337 -12.39 8.21 -5.88
CA ALA A 337 -13.16 7.90 -7.07
C ALA A 337 -13.67 9.18 -7.75
N SER A 338 -13.67 9.21 -9.09
CA SER A 338 -14.13 10.34 -9.89
C SER A 338 -15.28 9.97 -10.84
N GLU A 339 -16.16 10.94 -11.10
CA GLU A 339 -17.16 10.84 -12.16
C GLU A 339 -16.44 10.87 -13.52
N ARG A 340 -16.49 9.75 -14.25
CA ARG A 340 -15.73 9.57 -15.49
C ARG A 340 -16.57 9.93 -16.72
N PRO A 341 -16.02 10.67 -17.69
CA PRO A 341 -16.72 10.93 -18.96
C PRO A 341 -16.75 9.64 -19.79
N ASN A 342 -17.86 9.38 -20.45
CA ASN A 342 -17.91 8.33 -21.45
C ASN A 342 -17.25 8.78 -22.77
N LYS A 343 -16.95 7.83 -23.66
CA LYS A 343 -16.30 8.08 -24.93
C LYS A 343 -17.06 9.13 -25.78
N GLN A 344 -18.37 9.06 -25.81
CA GLN A 344 -19.21 9.99 -26.59
C GLN A 344 -19.08 11.44 -26.09
N LYS A 345 -19.00 11.65 -24.77
CA LYS A 345 -18.76 12.98 -24.19
C LYS A 345 -17.37 13.52 -24.58
N LEU A 346 -16.33 12.67 -24.51
CA LEU A 346 -14.98 13.04 -24.93
C LEU A 346 -14.91 13.40 -26.43
N GLU A 347 -15.54 12.60 -27.30
CA GLU A 347 -15.63 12.91 -28.73
C GLU A 347 -16.39 14.23 -29.03
N SER A 348 -17.34 14.59 -28.18
CA SER A 348 -18.01 15.92 -28.24
C SER A 348 -17.07 17.05 -27.82
N MET A 349 -16.29 16.85 -26.72
CA MET A 349 -15.34 17.84 -26.21
C MET A 349 -14.17 18.08 -27.19
N GLN A 350 -13.78 17.09 -28.00
CA GLN A 350 -12.79 17.30 -29.08
C GLN A 350 -13.19 18.39 -30.08
N LYS A 351 -14.51 18.63 -30.25
CA LYS A 351 -15.08 19.62 -31.17
C LYS A 351 -15.34 20.97 -30.52
N SER A 352 -14.98 21.13 -29.24
CA SER A 352 -15.20 22.39 -28.50
C SER A 352 -14.33 23.52 -29.04
N ASN A 353 -14.82 24.77 -28.86
CA ASN A 353 -14.01 25.96 -29.11
C ASN A 353 -12.92 26.16 -28.05
N SER A 354 -13.04 25.55 -26.87
CA SER A 354 -12.05 25.61 -25.81
C SER A 354 -10.86 24.69 -26.12
N ALA A 355 -9.66 25.26 -26.18
CA ALA A 355 -8.44 24.47 -26.35
C ALA A 355 -8.20 23.51 -25.17
N HIS A 356 -8.54 23.94 -23.95
CA HIS A 356 -8.44 23.10 -22.75
C HIS A 356 -9.34 21.87 -22.84
N GLU A 357 -10.59 22.02 -23.30
CA GLU A 357 -11.50 20.88 -23.48
C GLU A 357 -11.03 19.93 -24.58
N ARG A 358 -10.51 20.46 -25.70
CA ARG A 358 -9.96 19.60 -26.76
C ARG A 358 -8.75 18.81 -26.27
N ASN A 359 -7.80 19.43 -25.57
CA ASN A 359 -6.61 18.76 -25.05
C ASN A 359 -7.00 17.69 -24.02
N PHE A 360 -7.89 18.02 -23.10
CA PHE A 360 -8.43 17.11 -22.14
C PHE A 360 -9.02 15.85 -22.82
N ALA A 361 -9.90 16.06 -23.80
CA ALA A 361 -10.55 14.98 -24.53
C ALA A 361 -9.54 14.14 -25.32
N ASN A 362 -8.56 14.76 -25.98
CA ASN A 362 -7.52 14.05 -26.72
C ASN A 362 -6.69 13.13 -25.81
N ASN A 363 -6.27 13.62 -24.64
CA ASN A 363 -5.48 12.86 -23.69
C ASN A 363 -6.22 11.61 -23.21
N TRP A 364 -7.52 11.77 -22.83
CA TRP A 364 -8.32 10.64 -22.36
C TRP A 364 -8.70 9.66 -23.48
N LEU A 365 -8.95 10.14 -24.72
CA LEU A 365 -9.20 9.26 -25.86
C LEU A 365 -7.96 8.52 -26.31
N GLU A 366 -6.79 9.13 -26.20
CA GLU A 366 -5.51 8.47 -26.45
C GLU A 366 -5.28 7.34 -25.42
N LEU A 367 -5.53 7.60 -24.13
CA LEU A 367 -5.48 6.58 -23.09
C LEU A 367 -6.43 5.42 -23.40
N LEU A 368 -7.68 5.71 -23.74
CA LEU A 368 -8.69 4.70 -24.10
C LEU A 368 -8.30 3.89 -25.34
N SER A 369 -7.49 4.45 -26.25
CA SER A 369 -6.99 3.71 -27.42
C SER A 369 -5.90 2.68 -27.06
N ARG A 370 -5.19 2.92 -25.98
CA ARG A 370 -4.11 2.04 -25.47
C ARG A 370 -4.57 1.11 -24.35
N LYS A 371 -5.55 1.56 -23.56
CA LYS A 371 -6.13 0.86 -22.40
C LYS A 371 -7.66 0.91 -22.52
N ASP A 372 -8.34 -0.16 -22.16
CA ASP A 372 -9.80 -0.26 -22.34
C ASP A 372 -10.61 0.68 -21.44
N ARG A 373 -10.00 1.35 -20.45
CA ARG A 373 -10.71 2.14 -19.46
C ARG A 373 -9.91 3.33 -18.91
N ILE A 374 -10.63 4.36 -18.46
CA ILE A 374 -10.12 5.45 -17.61
C ILE A 374 -9.94 4.90 -16.18
N PRO A 375 -8.84 5.21 -15.48
CA PRO A 375 -8.64 4.81 -14.08
C PRO A 375 -9.85 5.18 -13.19
N GLU A 376 -10.22 4.28 -12.30
CA GLU A 376 -11.40 4.49 -11.43
C GLU A 376 -11.10 5.40 -10.25
N THR A 377 -9.87 5.37 -9.78
CA THR A 377 -9.46 6.09 -8.57
C THR A 377 -8.12 6.79 -8.76
N TYR A 378 -7.94 7.87 -7.99
CA TYR A 378 -6.68 8.58 -7.83
C TYR A 378 -6.11 8.37 -6.41
N PRO A 379 -4.81 8.03 -6.24
CA PRO A 379 -4.18 7.81 -4.93
C PRO A 379 -3.78 9.13 -4.26
N ALA A 380 -4.65 9.71 -3.45
CA ALA A 380 -4.39 10.95 -2.74
C ALA A 380 -3.54 10.70 -1.47
N PRO A 381 -2.37 11.33 -1.29
CA PRO A 381 -1.56 11.16 -0.10
C PRO A 381 -2.17 11.87 1.10
N VAL A 382 -2.18 11.18 2.24
CA VAL A 382 -2.59 11.71 3.54
C VAL A 382 -1.61 11.20 4.60
N HIS A 383 -1.10 12.13 5.44
CA HIS A 383 -0.31 11.81 6.62
C HIS A 383 -1.03 12.24 7.88
N LEU A 384 -0.72 11.57 8.99
CA LEU A 384 -1.08 11.97 10.33
C LEU A 384 0.14 11.83 11.24
N TRP A 385 0.58 12.93 11.84
CA TRP A 385 1.54 12.92 12.95
C TRP A 385 0.83 13.26 14.25
N SER A 386 1.01 12.45 15.27
CA SER A 386 0.44 12.70 16.61
C SER A 386 1.54 12.90 17.63
N PHE A 387 1.34 13.84 18.52
CA PHE A 387 2.26 14.20 19.60
C PHE A 387 1.49 14.11 20.92
N GLY A 388 1.43 12.91 21.52
CA GLY A 388 0.62 12.63 22.69
C GLY A 388 -0.86 12.97 22.46
N LYS A 389 -1.44 13.74 23.41
CA LYS A 389 -2.78 14.35 23.28
C LYS A 389 -2.71 15.84 22.90
N ASP A 390 -1.53 16.38 22.76
CA ASP A 390 -1.30 17.81 22.57
C ASP A 390 -1.62 18.25 21.13
N LEU A 391 -1.18 17.47 20.14
CA LEU A 391 -1.29 17.87 18.74
C LEU A 391 -1.50 16.67 17.82
N ALA A 392 -2.50 16.77 16.95
CA ALA A 392 -2.60 15.99 15.71
C ALA A 392 -2.30 16.91 14.53
N TRP A 393 -1.31 16.56 13.70
CA TRP A 393 -0.98 17.28 12.49
C TRP A 393 -1.26 16.41 11.28
N VAL A 394 -2.31 16.76 10.52
CA VAL A 394 -2.73 16.09 9.29
C VAL A 394 -2.13 16.82 8.09
N PHE A 395 -1.57 16.08 7.15
CA PHE A 395 -1.04 16.63 5.90
C PHE A 395 -1.76 15.94 4.73
N MET A 396 -2.31 16.74 3.82
CA MET A 396 -3.14 16.25 2.71
C MET A 396 -2.58 16.73 1.37
N GLY A 397 -2.56 15.83 0.40
CA GLY A 397 -2.31 16.21 -0.99
C GLY A 397 -3.47 16.99 -1.58
N GLY A 398 -3.17 17.70 -2.69
CA GLY A 398 -4.14 18.53 -3.39
C GLY A 398 -4.42 19.87 -2.74
N GLU A 399 -5.30 20.64 -3.38
CA GLU A 399 -5.79 21.93 -2.89
C GLU A 399 -7.02 21.72 -2.00
N VAL A 400 -6.82 21.76 -0.70
CA VAL A 400 -7.79 21.37 0.32
C VAL A 400 -8.61 22.58 0.79
N VAL A 401 -9.95 22.48 0.77
CA VAL A 401 -10.87 23.54 1.25
C VAL A 401 -10.93 23.57 2.77
N VAL A 402 -11.32 24.74 3.34
CA VAL A 402 -11.33 25.00 4.79
C VAL A 402 -12.18 24.04 5.60
N ASP A 403 -13.22 23.44 5.01
CA ASP A 403 -14.12 22.49 5.68
C ASP A 403 -13.39 21.31 6.31
N TYR A 404 -12.27 20.86 5.72
CA TYR A 404 -11.48 19.77 6.30
C TYR A 404 -10.82 20.16 7.62
N GLN A 405 -10.31 21.38 7.77
CA GLN A 405 -9.81 21.88 9.04
C GLN A 405 -10.92 21.89 10.09
N ILE A 406 -12.07 22.49 9.74
CA ILE A 406 -13.23 22.62 10.64
C ILE A 406 -13.76 21.24 11.08
N ARG A 407 -13.85 20.30 10.14
CA ARG A 407 -14.36 18.96 10.40
C ARG A 407 -13.39 18.13 11.22
N LEU A 408 -12.11 18.11 10.86
CA LEU A 408 -11.12 17.32 11.57
C LEU A 408 -10.86 17.84 13.00
N GLU A 409 -10.93 19.14 13.26
CA GLU A 409 -10.93 19.68 14.62
C GLU A 409 -12.05 19.08 15.49
N LYS A 410 -13.23 18.89 14.92
CA LYS A 410 -14.37 18.28 15.61
C LYS A 410 -14.22 16.78 15.79
N GLU A 411 -13.82 16.07 14.73
CA GLU A 411 -13.72 14.60 14.73
C GLU A 411 -12.52 14.09 15.55
N LEU A 412 -11.45 14.87 15.66
CA LEU A 412 -10.24 14.56 16.43
C LEU A 412 -10.21 15.28 17.79
N SER A 413 -11.37 15.48 18.41
CA SER A 413 -11.52 16.21 19.68
C SER A 413 -10.79 15.59 20.88
N GLN A 414 -10.22 14.38 20.74
CA GLN A 414 -9.32 13.79 21.73
C GLN A 414 -7.93 14.48 21.80
N PHE A 415 -7.56 15.29 20.78
CA PHE A 415 -6.35 16.11 20.79
C PHE A 415 -6.70 17.55 21.18
N GLU A 416 -5.79 18.21 21.90
CA GLU A 416 -5.98 19.63 22.28
C GLU A 416 -5.90 20.57 21.07
N ASN A 417 -5.06 20.20 20.09
CA ASN A 417 -4.87 20.96 18.87
C ASN A 417 -4.92 20.04 17.64
N VAL A 418 -5.54 20.49 16.56
CA VAL A 418 -5.57 19.81 15.28
C VAL A 418 -5.13 20.78 14.19
N TRP A 419 -4.07 20.46 13.51
CA TRP A 419 -3.53 21.21 12.37
C TRP A 419 -3.73 20.42 11.09
N VAL A 420 -4.22 21.08 10.03
CA VAL A 420 -4.40 20.43 8.72
C VAL A 420 -3.71 21.26 7.66
N ALA A 421 -2.65 20.69 7.07
CA ALA A 421 -1.94 21.28 5.93
C ALA A 421 -2.47 20.69 4.63
N GLY A 422 -2.66 21.51 3.61
CA GLY A 422 -2.89 21.12 2.22
C GLY A 422 -1.60 21.22 1.40
N TYR A 423 -1.70 20.94 0.09
CA TYR A 423 -0.60 21.11 -0.89
C TYR A 423 0.65 20.27 -0.57
N VAL A 424 0.44 19.10 0.03
CA VAL A 424 1.52 18.23 0.52
C VAL A 424 1.74 17.05 -0.42
N ASP A 425 3.00 16.75 -0.74
CA ASP A 425 3.49 15.60 -1.52
C ASP A 425 3.02 15.52 -2.97
N ASP A 426 1.80 15.99 -3.26
CA ASP A 426 1.21 15.93 -4.60
C ASP A 426 0.04 16.89 -4.72
N VAL A 427 0.16 17.88 -5.60
CA VAL A 427 -0.92 18.84 -5.89
C VAL A 427 -1.64 18.44 -7.16
N PHE A 428 -2.46 17.39 -7.04
CA PHE A 428 -3.11 16.69 -8.16
C PHE A 428 -4.46 17.27 -8.60
N ALA A 429 -5.16 17.98 -7.72
CA ALA A 429 -6.44 18.66 -7.95
C ALA A 429 -6.93 19.38 -6.69
N TYR A 430 -8.07 20.05 -6.79
CA TYR A 430 -8.84 20.51 -5.63
C TYR A 430 -9.48 19.31 -4.90
N VAL A 431 -9.50 19.40 -3.57
CA VAL A 431 -10.14 18.43 -2.68
C VAL A 431 -11.32 19.13 -1.99
N ALA A 432 -12.47 19.10 -2.67
CA ALA A 432 -13.71 19.72 -2.23
C ALA A 432 -14.38 18.90 -1.10
N SER A 433 -15.05 19.60 -0.16
CA SER A 433 -15.96 18.99 0.81
C SER A 433 -17.30 18.62 0.17
N GLU A 434 -18.14 17.87 0.87
CA GLU A 434 -19.52 17.58 0.40
C GLU A 434 -20.36 18.87 0.28
N ARG A 435 -20.15 19.85 1.17
CA ARG A 435 -20.79 21.18 1.06
C ARG A 435 -20.38 21.86 -0.25
N VAL A 436 -19.08 22.01 -0.47
CA VAL A 436 -18.51 22.66 -1.66
C VAL A 436 -18.90 21.90 -2.93
N ARG A 437 -18.93 20.56 -2.89
CA ARG A 437 -19.39 19.70 -3.99
C ARG A 437 -20.87 20.00 -4.34
N GLY A 438 -21.72 20.15 -3.32
CA GLY A 438 -23.13 20.50 -3.52
C GLY A 438 -23.34 21.88 -4.10
N GLU A 439 -22.45 22.85 -3.81
CA GLU A 439 -22.45 24.19 -4.36
C GLU A 439 -21.93 24.27 -5.81
N GLY A 440 -21.08 23.29 -6.21
CA GLY A 440 -20.43 23.22 -7.51
C GLY A 440 -19.36 24.30 -7.72
N GLY A 441 -18.97 24.54 -8.95
CA GLY A 441 -18.08 25.66 -9.34
C GLY A 441 -16.63 25.27 -9.56
N TYR A 442 -15.73 26.26 -9.44
CA TYR A 442 -14.32 26.11 -9.85
C TYR A 442 -13.61 25.00 -9.10
N GLU A 443 -13.71 24.96 -7.77
CA GLU A 443 -13.03 23.99 -6.91
C GLU A 443 -13.60 22.56 -7.02
N VAL A 444 -14.71 22.38 -7.72
CA VAL A 444 -15.38 21.07 -7.92
C VAL A 444 -15.27 20.61 -9.37
N ASP A 445 -15.62 21.48 -10.32
CA ASP A 445 -15.78 21.12 -11.74
C ASP A 445 -14.73 21.78 -12.63
N GLY A 446 -14.58 23.12 -12.51
CA GLY A 446 -13.79 23.90 -13.45
C GLY A 446 -12.30 23.61 -13.39
N SER A 447 -11.76 23.36 -12.21
CA SER A 447 -10.34 23.08 -12.00
C SER A 447 -9.90 21.72 -12.53
N MET A 448 -10.80 20.71 -12.52
CA MET A 448 -10.49 19.35 -12.96
C MET A 448 -9.97 19.31 -14.40
N LEU A 449 -10.47 20.18 -15.24
CA LEU A 449 -10.04 20.33 -16.63
C LEU A 449 -8.55 20.72 -16.74
N TYR A 450 -8.10 21.66 -15.89
CA TYR A 450 -6.71 22.12 -15.86
C TYR A 450 -5.76 21.07 -15.28
N TYR A 451 -6.20 20.37 -14.23
CA TYR A 451 -5.47 19.28 -13.59
C TYR A 451 -5.48 17.97 -14.40
N GLY A 452 -6.28 17.89 -15.47
CA GLY A 452 -6.40 16.70 -16.29
C GLY A 452 -7.11 15.53 -15.59
N GLN A 453 -7.84 15.81 -14.49
CA GLN A 453 -8.61 14.77 -13.79
C GLN A 453 -9.88 14.42 -14.60
N PRO A 454 -10.31 13.14 -14.61
CA PRO A 454 -11.42 12.70 -15.47
C PRO A 454 -12.73 13.43 -15.20
N GLY A 455 -12.96 13.87 -13.96
CA GLY A 455 -14.14 14.62 -13.55
C GLY A 455 -14.09 14.95 -12.06
N ARG A 456 -15.19 15.47 -11.52
CA ARG A 456 -15.30 15.77 -10.10
C ARG A 456 -15.22 14.48 -9.28
N TRP A 457 -14.75 14.61 -8.05
CA TRP A 457 -14.75 13.49 -7.11
C TRP A 457 -16.18 13.04 -6.78
N GLU A 458 -16.38 11.74 -6.64
CA GLU A 458 -17.68 11.15 -6.28
C GLU A 458 -18.13 11.61 -4.89
N SER A 459 -19.44 11.58 -4.65
CA SER A 459 -20.02 11.83 -3.32
C SER A 459 -19.49 10.82 -2.29
N GLY A 460 -19.27 11.27 -1.07
CA GLY A 460 -18.64 10.48 -0.01
C GLY A 460 -17.11 10.62 0.09
N THR A 461 -16.49 11.35 -0.85
CA THR A 461 -15.02 11.56 -0.83
C THR A 461 -14.53 12.18 0.48
N GLU A 462 -15.21 13.21 0.99
CA GLU A 462 -14.88 13.84 2.28
C GLU A 462 -14.96 12.82 3.43
N ASN A 463 -16.04 12.04 3.51
CA ASN A 463 -16.20 11.01 4.53
C ASN A 463 -15.07 9.99 4.44
N LYS A 464 -14.74 9.54 3.24
CA LYS A 464 -13.66 8.58 3.01
C LYS A 464 -12.31 9.08 3.54
N ILE A 465 -11.96 10.33 3.24
CA ILE A 465 -10.70 10.92 3.73
C ILE A 465 -10.71 11.03 5.26
N VAL A 466 -11.79 11.58 5.84
CA VAL A 466 -11.92 11.75 7.29
C VAL A 466 -11.88 10.39 8.01
N ASP A 467 -12.61 9.39 7.51
CA ASP A 467 -12.60 8.04 8.09
C ASP A 467 -11.19 7.43 8.06
N ARG A 468 -10.41 7.67 7.00
CA ARG A 468 -9.01 7.23 6.93
C ARG A 468 -8.12 7.94 7.96
N VAL A 469 -8.28 9.25 8.13
CA VAL A 469 -7.57 9.98 9.19
C VAL A 469 -7.93 9.43 10.58
N LEU A 470 -9.23 9.17 10.84
CA LEU A 470 -9.68 8.57 12.10
C LEU A 470 -9.13 7.15 12.31
N GLN A 471 -8.99 6.36 11.26
CA GLN A 471 -8.35 5.05 11.33
C GLN A 471 -6.87 5.17 11.69
N MET A 472 -6.16 6.13 11.09
CA MET A 472 -4.74 6.38 11.39
C MET A 472 -4.49 6.70 12.87
N THR A 473 -5.44 7.34 13.58
CA THR A 473 -5.30 7.59 15.03
C THR A 473 -5.34 6.33 15.89
N LYS A 474 -5.92 5.24 15.39
CA LYS A 474 -6.11 3.97 16.13
C LYS A 474 -5.00 2.96 15.86
N GLN A 475 -4.19 3.18 14.84
CA GLN A 475 -3.12 2.27 14.44
C GLN A 475 -1.84 2.60 15.19
N GLN A 476 -1.39 1.67 16.03
CA GLN A 476 -0.07 1.74 16.68
C GLN A 476 1.09 1.45 15.71
N ARG A 477 0.80 0.87 14.53
CA ARG A 477 1.76 0.50 13.49
C ARG A 477 1.18 0.73 12.10
N LEU A 478 2.04 1.13 11.16
CA LEU A 478 1.64 1.41 9.78
C LEU A 478 1.32 0.13 9.01
N ALA A 479 0.34 0.19 8.12
CA ALA A 479 -0.02 -0.93 7.26
C ALA A 479 1.06 -1.27 6.22
N ASP A 480 1.96 -0.32 5.91
CA ASP A 480 3.06 -0.44 4.97
C ASP A 480 4.39 -0.91 5.62
N GLU A 481 4.40 -1.12 6.95
CA GLU A 481 5.55 -1.70 7.65
C GLU A 481 5.36 -3.21 7.86
N PRO A 482 6.32 -4.06 7.42
CA PRO A 482 6.25 -5.49 7.63
C PRO A 482 6.42 -5.84 9.12
N ARG A 483 5.70 -6.83 9.57
CA ARG A 483 5.84 -7.39 10.93
C ARG A 483 6.95 -8.43 10.97
N SER A 484 7.58 -8.61 12.13
CA SER A 484 8.42 -9.77 12.37
C SER A 484 7.60 -11.07 12.26
N PRO A 485 8.24 -12.24 12.06
CA PRO A 485 7.52 -13.52 11.98
C PRO A 485 6.62 -13.79 13.20
N GLN A 486 7.08 -13.47 14.40
CA GLN A 486 6.34 -13.66 15.65
C GLN A 486 5.16 -12.69 15.77
N GLU A 487 5.34 -11.41 15.39
CA GLU A 487 4.26 -10.43 15.40
C GLU A 487 3.18 -10.73 14.35
N SER A 488 3.59 -11.26 13.18
CA SER A 488 2.64 -11.69 12.17
C SER A 488 1.88 -12.94 12.63
N LEU A 489 2.55 -13.93 13.20
CA LEU A 489 1.89 -15.09 13.82
C LEU A 489 0.85 -14.65 14.85
N ALA A 490 1.20 -13.71 15.73
CA ALA A 490 0.28 -13.17 16.74
C ALA A 490 -0.91 -12.39 16.16
N SER A 491 -0.84 -11.98 14.89
CA SER A 491 -1.92 -11.28 14.19
C SER A 491 -2.93 -12.21 13.51
N ILE A 492 -2.63 -13.52 13.48
CA ILE A 492 -3.48 -14.54 12.82
C ILE A 492 -4.47 -15.08 13.83
N GLU A 493 -5.75 -15.03 13.46
CA GLU A 493 -6.85 -15.62 14.22
C GLU A 493 -7.27 -16.96 13.60
N VAL A 494 -7.46 -17.96 14.45
CA VAL A 494 -8.08 -19.26 14.15
C VAL A 494 -9.19 -19.53 15.16
N PRO A 495 -10.20 -20.38 14.86
CA PRO A 495 -11.27 -20.69 15.79
C PRO A 495 -10.75 -21.37 17.06
N ASP A 496 -11.54 -21.26 18.14
CA ASP A 496 -11.27 -21.97 19.39
C ASP A 496 -11.07 -23.47 19.15
N GLY A 497 -10.08 -24.06 19.82
CA GLY A 497 -9.71 -25.47 19.69
C GLY A 497 -8.70 -25.74 18.57
N TYR A 498 -8.29 -24.72 17.81
CA TYR A 498 -7.20 -24.80 16.84
C TYR A 498 -6.02 -23.96 17.27
N THR A 499 -4.85 -24.28 16.74
CA THR A 499 -3.61 -23.52 16.88
C THR A 499 -2.91 -23.42 15.55
N ILE A 500 -2.20 -22.30 15.35
CA ILE A 500 -1.31 -22.05 14.22
C ILE A 500 0.10 -21.81 14.75
N GLU A 501 1.09 -22.44 14.14
CA GLU A 501 2.49 -22.43 14.58
C GLU A 501 3.38 -22.03 13.41
N LEU A 502 4.44 -21.28 13.67
CA LEU A 502 5.45 -20.93 12.68
C LEU A 502 6.39 -22.11 12.49
N VAL A 503 6.57 -22.59 11.25
CA VAL A 503 7.43 -23.71 10.89
C VAL A 503 8.73 -23.24 10.23
N ALA A 504 8.63 -22.22 9.38
CA ALA A 504 9.79 -21.59 8.75
C ALA A 504 9.49 -20.11 8.47
N SER A 505 10.50 -19.28 8.45
CA SER A 505 10.41 -17.86 8.10
C SER A 505 11.69 -17.38 7.44
N GLU A 506 11.69 -16.14 7.02
CA GLU A 506 12.89 -15.44 6.57
C GLU A 506 14.00 -15.50 7.65
N PRO A 507 15.27 -15.71 7.30
CA PRO A 507 15.83 -15.79 5.95
C PRO A 507 15.84 -17.21 5.33
N LEU A 508 15.28 -18.23 5.97
CA LEU A 508 15.30 -19.62 5.45
C LEU A 508 14.45 -19.73 4.17
N VAL A 509 13.32 -19.02 4.15
CA VAL A 509 12.42 -18.94 3.00
C VAL A 509 12.11 -17.48 2.64
N THR A 510 12.02 -17.22 1.33
CA THR A 510 11.65 -15.91 0.76
C THR A 510 10.73 -16.13 -0.44
N ASP A 511 9.62 -15.39 -0.51
CA ASP A 511 8.62 -15.55 -1.59
C ASP A 511 8.13 -17.00 -1.86
N PRO A 512 7.84 -17.81 -0.83
CA PRO A 512 7.43 -19.19 -1.05
C PRO A 512 6.03 -19.26 -1.67
N VAL A 513 5.85 -20.12 -2.68
CA VAL A 513 4.56 -20.33 -3.37
C VAL A 513 4.10 -21.77 -3.41
N GLY A 514 4.91 -22.71 -2.97
CA GLY A 514 4.55 -24.12 -2.89
C GLY A 514 5.52 -24.94 -2.08
N ILE A 515 5.03 -26.05 -1.53
CA ILE A 515 5.79 -27.00 -0.70
C ILE A 515 5.48 -28.43 -1.12
N ALA A 516 6.43 -29.32 -0.88
CA ALA A 516 6.30 -30.77 -1.01
C ALA A 516 7.21 -31.47 0.00
N TRP A 517 6.99 -32.75 0.26
CA TRP A 517 7.81 -33.54 1.20
C TRP A 517 8.52 -34.66 0.45
N GLY A 518 9.82 -34.74 0.65
CA GLY A 518 10.66 -35.81 0.11
C GLY A 518 10.57 -37.09 0.93
N THR A 519 10.96 -38.19 0.34
CA THR A 519 11.08 -39.49 1.02
C THR A 519 12.16 -39.49 2.11
N ASP A 520 13.12 -38.57 2.00
CA ASP A 520 14.18 -38.32 2.98
C ASP A 520 13.74 -37.49 4.21
N GLY A 521 12.45 -37.05 4.24
CA GLY A 521 11.86 -36.27 5.32
C GLY A 521 12.10 -34.77 5.20
N LYS A 522 12.81 -34.30 4.16
CA LYS A 522 13.01 -32.87 3.92
C LYS A 522 11.77 -32.23 3.31
N VAL A 523 11.61 -30.95 3.57
CA VAL A 523 10.58 -30.12 2.95
C VAL A 523 11.18 -29.40 1.75
N TRP A 524 10.59 -29.61 0.59
CA TRP A 524 10.92 -28.90 -0.63
C TRP A 524 10.07 -27.64 -0.72
N VAL A 525 10.69 -26.51 -1.04
CA VAL A 525 10.01 -25.22 -1.18
C VAL A 525 10.36 -24.61 -2.54
N VAL A 526 9.35 -24.18 -3.27
CA VAL A 526 9.53 -23.38 -4.48
C VAL A 526 9.26 -21.91 -4.16
N GLU A 527 10.19 -21.05 -4.55
CA GLU A 527 10.17 -19.61 -4.31
C GLU A 527 10.08 -18.82 -5.63
N MET A 528 9.24 -17.78 -5.64
CA MET A 528 8.94 -16.97 -6.83
C MET A 528 9.50 -15.54 -6.68
N GLY A 529 10.81 -15.40 -6.45
CA GLY A 529 11.47 -14.13 -6.18
C GLY A 529 11.31 -13.05 -7.26
N ASP A 530 10.98 -13.43 -8.51
CA ASP A 530 10.73 -12.49 -9.62
C ASP A 530 9.38 -11.77 -9.52
N TYR A 531 8.43 -12.26 -8.70
CA TYR A 531 7.09 -11.72 -8.61
C TYR A 531 7.07 -10.30 -8.00
N PRO A 532 6.29 -9.34 -8.52
CA PRO A 532 5.40 -9.43 -9.70
C PRO A 532 6.06 -8.96 -11.01
N LEU A 533 7.25 -8.39 -10.97
CA LEU A 533 7.84 -7.60 -12.06
C LEU A 533 8.89 -8.32 -12.90
N GLY A 534 9.20 -9.56 -12.65
CA GLY A 534 10.05 -10.46 -13.43
C GLY A 534 11.31 -9.94 -14.10
N GLY A 535 12.09 -10.87 -14.61
CA GLY A 535 13.25 -10.61 -15.48
C GLY A 535 14.60 -10.88 -14.84
N GLY A 536 14.67 -11.07 -13.52
CA GLY A 536 15.91 -11.40 -12.81
C GLY A 536 16.23 -12.90 -12.78
N LYS A 537 15.24 -13.79 -13.03
CA LYS A 537 15.35 -15.25 -12.81
C LYS A 537 15.83 -15.56 -11.40
N THR A 538 15.22 -14.90 -10.42
CA THR A 538 15.57 -15.04 -9.00
C THR A 538 14.76 -16.13 -8.29
N GLY A 539 13.83 -16.78 -9.00
CA GLY A 539 13.11 -17.94 -8.48
C GLY A 539 14.04 -19.14 -8.24
N CYS A 540 13.75 -19.91 -7.21
CA CYS A 540 14.55 -21.08 -6.83
C CYS A 540 13.72 -22.19 -6.21
N VAL A 541 14.36 -23.36 -6.06
CA VAL A 541 13.88 -24.48 -5.24
C VAL A 541 14.87 -24.70 -4.11
N LYS A 542 14.37 -24.78 -2.88
CA LYS A 542 15.13 -25.04 -1.68
C LYS A 542 14.67 -26.33 -0.99
N THR A 543 15.54 -26.90 -0.18
CA THR A 543 15.15 -27.92 0.80
C THR A 543 15.32 -27.35 2.21
N LEU A 544 14.33 -27.60 3.07
CA LEU A 544 14.38 -27.27 4.49
C LEU A 544 14.51 -28.55 5.30
N SER A 545 15.22 -28.46 6.43
CA SER A 545 15.38 -29.53 7.39
C SER A 545 15.19 -28.99 8.81
N ASP A 546 14.56 -29.80 9.63
CA ASP A 546 14.53 -29.71 11.08
C ASP A 546 15.68 -30.59 11.60
N THR A 547 16.76 -29.98 12.10
CA THR A 547 17.98 -30.73 12.47
C THR A 547 18.02 -31.10 13.94
N ASP A 548 17.20 -30.45 14.78
CA ASP A 548 17.13 -30.74 16.22
C ASP A 548 15.85 -31.49 16.65
N GLY A 549 14.88 -31.63 15.73
CA GLY A 549 13.67 -32.44 15.92
C GLY A 549 12.56 -31.72 16.71
N ASP A 550 12.57 -30.40 16.76
CA ASP A 550 11.58 -29.63 17.49
C ASP A 550 10.31 -29.32 16.65
N GLY A 551 10.32 -29.66 15.37
CA GLY A 551 9.25 -29.47 14.42
C GLY A 551 9.26 -28.10 13.73
N VAL A 552 10.34 -27.31 13.92
CA VAL A 552 10.60 -26.04 13.23
C VAL A 552 11.82 -26.22 12.32
N MET A 553 11.76 -25.67 11.12
CA MET A 553 12.89 -25.76 10.19
C MET A 553 13.99 -24.79 10.60
N ASP A 554 15.22 -25.28 10.68
CA ASP A 554 16.40 -24.51 11.11
C ASP A 554 17.49 -24.44 10.05
N LYS A 555 17.40 -25.24 8.98
CA LYS A 555 18.37 -25.27 7.88
C LYS A 555 17.67 -25.16 6.53
N SER A 556 18.24 -24.33 5.66
CA SER A 556 17.84 -24.18 4.26
C SER A 556 19.02 -24.44 3.33
N THR A 557 18.79 -25.15 2.22
CA THR A 557 19.77 -25.39 1.16
C THR A 557 19.15 -25.05 -0.18
N VAL A 558 19.78 -24.21 -0.98
CA VAL A 558 19.38 -23.93 -2.36
C VAL A 558 19.72 -25.13 -3.22
N PHE A 559 18.68 -25.80 -3.72
CA PHE A 559 18.81 -26.99 -4.58
C PHE A 559 18.95 -26.59 -6.05
N LEU A 560 18.13 -25.66 -6.52
CA LEU A 560 18.14 -25.18 -7.90
C LEU A 560 17.75 -23.71 -7.94
N ASP A 561 18.55 -22.87 -8.58
CA ASP A 561 18.29 -21.43 -8.75
C ASP A 561 18.14 -21.02 -10.22
N GLY A 562 18.01 -19.72 -10.49
CA GLY A 562 17.93 -19.18 -11.84
C GLY A 562 16.61 -19.46 -12.57
N LEU A 563 15.53 -19.75 -11.84
CA LEU A 563 14.22 -20.07 -12.37
C LEU A 563 13.36 -18.81 -12.61
N ASN A 564 12.58 -18.81 -13.69
CA ASN A 564 11.70 -17.70 -14.07
C ASN A 564 10.25 -17.99 -13.66
N TYR A 565 9.81 -17.49 -12.51
CA TYR A 565 8.48 -17.74 -11.93
C TYR A 565 8.13 -19.23 -11.79
N PRO A 566 8.92 -20.04 -11.07
CA PRO A 566 8.53 -21.41 -10.78
C PRO A 566 7.29 -21.41 -9.90
N ALA A 567 6.25 -22.16 -10.27
CA ALA A 567 4.93 -22.06 -9.66
C ALA A 567 4.35 -23.40 -9.16
N GLY A 568 5.04 -24.53 -9.38
CA GLY A 568 4.59 -25.82 -8.93
C GLY A 568 5.74 -26.75 -8.60
N ILE A 569 5.55 -27.55 -7.54
CA ILE A 569 6.53 -28.52 -7.05
C ILE A 569 5.84 -29.80 -6.59
N TYR A 570 6.47 -30.93 -6.82
CA TYR A 570 6.06 -32.24 -6.30
C TYR A 570 7.28 -33.15 -6.12
N ALA A 571 7.51 -33.66 -4.92
CA ALA A 571 8.60 -34.59 -4.67
C ALA A 571 8.34 -35.93 -5.40
N TRP A 572 9.30 -36.37 -6.18
CA TRP A 572 9.22 -37.62 -6.96
C TRP A 572 10.55 -38.36 -6.97
N GLY A 573 10.52 -39.63 -6.61
CA GLY A 573 11.74 -40.43 -6.49
C GLY A 573 12.72 -39.77 -5.53
N ARG A 574 13.96 -39.60 -5.96
CA ARG A 574 15.03 -38.90 -5.19
C ARG A 574 15.12 -37.40 -5.49
N GLY A 575 14.27 -36.88 -6.35
CA GLY A 575 14.29 -35.51 -6.76
C GLY A 575 12.91 -34.87 -6.71
N VAL A 576 12.65 -33.94 -7.65
CA VAL A 576 11.47 -33.13 -7.63
C VAL A 576 10.98 -32.78 -9.05
N MET A 577 9.67 -32.86 -9.26
CA MET A 577 8.99 -32.35 -10.45
C MET A 577 8.74 -30.84 -10.26
N ILE A 578 9.08 -30.02 -11.25
CA ILE A 578 8.96 -28.57 -11.20
C ILE A 578 8.13 -28.06 -12.38
N ALA A 579 7.13 -27.24 -12.11
CA ALA A 579 6.41 -26.47 -13.10
C ALA A 579 6.98 -25.05 -13.15
N CYS A 580 7.72 -24.73 -14.21
CA CYS A 580 8.34 -23.44 -14.44
C CYS A 580 8.28 -23.14 -15.94
N ALA A 581 7.28 -22.36 -16.37
CA ALA A 581 7.13 -22.04 -17.80
C ALA A 581 8.46 -21.55 -18.41
N PRO A 582 8.82 -22.00 -19.64
CA PRO A 582 7.98 -22.76 -20.56
C PRO A 582 7.96 -24.28 -20.33
N GLU A 583 8.51 -24.82 -19.23
CA GLU A 583 8.79 -26.23 -19.05
C GLU A 583 8.08 -26.84 -17.83
N ILE A 584 7.86 -28.16 -17.92
CA ILE A 584 7.74 -29.06 -16.78
C ILE A 584 8.92 -30.02 -16.87
N PHE A 585 9.69 -30.16 -15.79
CA PHE A 585 10.87 -30.99 -15.73
C PHE A 585 11.07 -31.65 -14.37
N TYR A 586 11.80 -32.73 -14.37
CA TYR A 586 12.33 -33.39 -13.20
C TYR A 586 13.75 -32.88 -12.92
N ALA A 587 14.08 -32.68 -11.66
CA ALA A 587 15.39 -32.26 -11.20
C ALA A 587 15.85 -33.17 -10.04
N GLU A 588 17.11 -33.61 -10.05
CA GLU A 588 17.68 -34.54 -9.08
C GLU A 588 19.10 -34.14 -8.72
N ASP A 589 19.51 -34.44 -7.49
CA ASP A 589 20.87 -34.44 -6.98
C ASP A 589 21.38 -35.91 -7.04
N THR A 590 22.26 -36.20 -7.98
CA THR A 590 22.74 -37.56 -8.22
C THR A 590 24.02 -37.87 -7.44
N ASP A 591 24.80 -36.83 -7.04
CA ASP A 591 26.06 -36.99 -6.31
C ASP A 591 25.96 -36.73 -4.80
N GLY A 592 24.83 -36.21 -4.32
CA GLY A 592 24.52 -36.04 -2.89
C GLY A 592 25.06 -34.77 -2.26
N ASP A 593 25.40 -33.71 -3.08
CA ASP A 593 25.92 -32.46 -2.58
C ASP A 593 24.82 -31.47 -2.14
N GLY A 594 23.55 -31.81 -2.41
CA GLY A 594 22.37 -30.99 -2.10
C GLY A 594 21.97 -30.04 -3.21
N LYS A 595 22.58 -30.13 -4.38
CA LYS A 595 22.28 -29.29 -5.55
C LYS A 595 21.85 -30.14 -6.74
N CYS A 596 21.05 -29.56 -7.61
CA CYS A 596 20.63 -30.20 -8.83
C CYS A 596 21.80 -30.33 -9.84
N ASP A 597 22.13 -31.56 -10.23
CA ASP A 597 23.08 -31.89 -11.30
C ASP A 597 22.44 -32.64 -12.47
N HIS A 598 21.21 -33.13 -12.29
CA HIS A 598 20.45 -33.80 -13.34
C HIS A 598 19.08 -33.13 -13.58
N LYS A 599 18.79 -32.78 -14.86
CA LYS A 599 17.52 -32.21 -15.30
C LYS A 599 16.96 -32.98 -16.48
N GLN A 600 15.70 -33.43 -16.38
CA GLN A 600 14.95 -34.06 -17.46
C GLN A 600 13.69 -33.28 -17.78
N ILE A 601 13.56 -32.75 -19.01
CA ILE A 601 12.37 -32.02 -19.48
C ILE A 601 11.35 -33.04 -19.99
N TYR A 602 10.09 -32.92 -19.50
CA TYR A 602 8.95 -33.73 -19.93
C TYR A 602 8.06 -33.00 -20.93
N VAL A 603 7.79 -31.73 -20.67
CA VAL A 603 6.89 -30.92 -21.48
C VAL A 603 7.48 -29.52 -21.62
N THR A 604 7.39 -28.93 -22.83
CA THR A 604 7.79 -27.53 -23.07
C THR A 604 6.77 -26.81 -23.97
N GLY A 605 6.80 -25.47 -23.96
CA GLY A 605 5.94 -24.62 -24.78
C GLY A 605 4.77 -24.00 -24.01
N PHE A 606 4.77 -24.05 -22.69
CA PHE A 606 3.82 -23.27 -21.90
C PHE A 606 4.14 -21.77 -22.02
N PRO A 607 3.13 -20.88 -22.08
CA PRO A 607 3.33 -19.45 -22.23
C PRO A 607 4.00 -18.83 -21.00
N GLU A 608 4.90 -17.88 -21.24
CA GLU A 608 5.63 -17.11 -20.21
C GLU A 608 5.03 -15.72 -19.93
N GLY A 609 3.77 -15.50 -20.29
CA GLY A 609 3.06 -14.23 -20.04
C GLY A 609 2.86 -13.92 -18.55
N ASN A 610 1.69 -13.42 -18.20
CA ASN A 610 1.34 -13.07 -16.82
C ASN A 610 1.65 -14.21 -15.84
N PRO A 611 2.46 -14.01 -14.79
CA PRO A 611 2.88 -15.06 -13.84
C PRO A 611 1.71 -15.72 -13.09
N GLN A 612 0.58 -15.03 -12.93
CA GLN A 612 -0.63 -15.59 -12.32
C GLN A 612 -1.40 -16.55 -13.24
N HIS A 613 -1.01 -16.68 -14.51
CA HIS A 613 -1.64 -17.52 -15.52
C HIS A 613 -0.66 -18.53 -16.17
N ARG A 614 0.44 -18.85 -15.51
CA ARG A 614 1.42 -19.84 -15.97
C ARG A 614 1.02 -21.26 -15.54
N VAL A 615 1.67 -22.27 -16.13
CA VAL A 615 1.52 -23.66 -15.67
C VAL A 615 1.97 -23.78 -14.22
N HIS A 616 1.17 -24.45 -13.38
CA HIS A 616 1.46 -24.61 -11.96
C HIS A 616 0.68 -25.73 -11.31
N GLY A 617 1.04 -26.00 -10.04
CA GLY A 617 0.42 -27.01 -9.20
C GLY A 617 0.75 -28.44 -9.65
N PHE A 618 0.78 -29.37 -8.71
CA PHE A 618 0.70 -30.79 -8.98
C PHE A 618 -0.14 -31.44 -7.89
N THR A 619 -1.02 -32.34 -8.28
CA THR A 619 -1.77 -33.22 -7.38
C THR A 619 -1.65 -34.64 -7.89
N TYR A 620 -1.17 -35.55 -7.03
CA TYR A 620 -1.04 -36.96 -7.38
C TYR A 620 -2.40 -37.67 -7.33
N GLY A 621 -2.75 -38.30 -8.44
CA GLY A 621 -3.99 -39.05 -8.59
C GLY A 621 -3.85 -40.51 -8.18
N MET A 622 -4.99 -41.20 -7.90
CA MET A 622 -5.04 -42.60 -7.57
C MET A 622 -4.63 -43.54 -8.73
N ASP A 623 -4.53 -43.02 -9.93
CA ASP A 623 -4.03 -43.66 -11.13
C ASP A 623 -2.52 -43.44 -11.37
N HIS A 624 -1.81 -42.99 -10.35
CA HIS A 624 -0.36 -42.73 -10.37
C HIS A 624 0.10 -41.66 -11.35
N ARG A 625 -0.77 -40.67 -11.65
CA ARG A 625 -0.47 -39.54 -12.52
C ARG A 625 -0.42 -38.25 -11.73
N LEU A 626 0.38 -37.28 -12.20
CA LEU A 626 0.44 -35.92 -11.69
C LEU A 626 -0.55 -35.04 -12.49
N TYR A 627 -1.53 -34.50 -11.81
CA TYR A 627 -2.57 -33.62 -12.39
C TYR A 627 -2.23 -32.15 -12.14
N PHE A 628 -2.43 -31.30 -13.16
CA PHE A 628 -2.09 -29.87 -13.06
C PHE A 628 -2.88 -29.02 -14.05
N GLY A 629 -2.97 -27.71 -13.77
CA GLY A 629 -3.52 -26.71 -14.65
C GLY A 629 -2.45 -26.12 -15.57
N PRO A 630 -2.70 -25.97 -16.88
CA PRO A 630 -1.72 -25.38 -17.80
C PRO A 630 -1.61 -23.86 -17.65
N GLY A 631 -2.38 -23.23 -16.78
CA GLY A 631 -2.57 -21.79 -16.71
C GLY A 631 -3.45 -21.28 -17.86
N GLY A 632 -3.59 -19.99 -18.02
CA GLY A 632 -4.36 -19.39 -19.13
C GLY A 632 -3.53 -19.30 -20.42
N GLY A 633 -4.15 -19.52 -21.58
CA GLY A 633 -3.60 -19.15 -22.88
C GLY A 633 -2.71 -20.16 -23.61
N ALA A 634 -2.42 -21.34 -23.04
CA ALA A 634 -1.69 -22.38 -23.77
C ALA A 634 -2.58 -23.07 -24.80
N ASN A 635 -2.18 -23.05 -26.07
CA ASN A 635 -2.91 -23.74 -27.15
C ASN A 635 -2.31 -25.12 -27.45
N SER A 636 -1.00 -25.25 -27.40
CA SER A 636 -0.28 -26.50 -27.65
C SER A 636 1.04 -26.51 -26.91
N VAL A 637 1.50 -27.71 -26.59
CA VAL A 637 2.79 -27.99 -25.94
C VAL A 637 3.53 -29.05 -26.71
N SER A 638 4.85 -29.16 -26.49
CA SER A 638 5.68 -30.22 -27.01
C SER A 638 5.98 -31.21 -25.86
N VAL A 639 5.64 -32.47 -26.06
CA VAL A 639 5.88 -33.54 -25.09
C VAL A 639 7.11 -34.32 -25.54
N THR A 640 8.10 -34.45 -24.66
CA THR A 640 9.30 -35.25 -24.94
C THR A 640 9.02 -36.69 -24.52
N GLY A 641 8.93 -37.59 -25.50
CA GLY A 641 8.79 -39.03 -25.25
C GLY A 641 10.06 -39.65 -24.64
N SER A 642 9.90 -40.83 -24.07
CA SER A 642 11.03 -41.60 -23.49
C SER A 642 12.19 -41.84 -24.45
N ASN A 643 11.95 -41.78 -25.76
CA ASN A 643 12.95 -41.94 -26.82
C ASN A 643 13.59 -40.61 -27.28
N GLY A 644 13.27 -39.48 -26.63
CA GLY A 644 13.76 -38.14 -26.98
C GLY A 644 13.00 -37.48 -28.16
N ASP A 645 12.01 -38.12 -28.74
CA ASP A 645 11.17 -37.56 -29.82
C ASP A 645 10.15 -36.57 -29.23
N ALA A 646 10.10 -35.36 -29.82
CA ALA A 646 9.16 -34.35 -29.41
C ALA A 646 7.84 -34.44 -30.21
N LYS A 647 6.71 -34.56 -29.53
CA LYS A 647 5.37 -34.61 -30.11
C LYS A 647 4.55 -33.37 -29.73
N GLN A 648 4.00 -32.68 -30.70
CA GLN A 648 3.07 -31.58 -30.46
C GLN A 648 1.71 -32.10 -30.00
N MET A 649 1.18 -31.52 -28.92
CA MET A 649 -0.12 -31.81 -28.37
C MET A 649 -0.94 -30.52 -28.22
N ARG A 650 -2.16 -30.50 -28.76
CA ARG A 650 -3.10 -29.41 -28.55
C ARG A 650 -3.79 -29.58 -27.19
N ILE A 651 -3.70 -28.52 -26.34
CA ILE A 651 -4.21 -28.60 -24.96
C ILE A 651 -5.29 -27.56 -24.62
N SER A 652 -5.72 -26.76 -25.60
CA SER A 652 -6.68 -25.66 -25.38
C SER A 652 -7.92 -26.09 -24.59
N GLY A 653 -8.16 -25.41 -23.46
CA GLY A 653 -9.35 -25.56 -22.61
C GLY A 653 -9.41 -26.91 -21.87
N SER A 654 -8.27 -27.50 -21.54
CA SER A 654 -8.15 -28.74 -20.78
C SER A 654 -7.07 -28.64 -19.72
N ASP A 655 -7.33 -29.21 -18.56
CA ASP A 655 -6.29 -29.55 -17.59
C ASP A 655 -5.47 -30.74 -18.11
N LEU A 656 -4.41 -31.08 -17.45
CA LEU A 656 -3.45 -32.09 -17.90
C LEU A 656 -3.13 -33.10 -16.79
N SER A 657 -2.76 -34.32 -17.19
CA SER A 657 -2.12 -35.29 -16.31
C SER A 657 -0.86 -35.87 -16.97
N LEU A 658 0.21 -35.97 -16.22
CA LEU A 658 1.50 -36.53 -16.62
C LEU A 658 1.77 -37.84 -15.86
N ASP A 659 2.14 -38.86 -16.56
CA ASP A 659 2.75 -40.03 -15.96
C ASP A 659 4.25 -39.73 -15.73
N PRO A 660 4.71 -39.63 -14.49
CA PRO A 660 6.09 -39.27 -14.19
C PRO A 660 7.14 -40.33 -14.53
N ILE A 661 6.70 -41.60 -14.76
CA ILE A 661 7.57 -42.72 -15.14
C ILE A 661 7.78 -42.75 -16.66
N THR A 662 6.66 -42.66 -17.41
CA THR A 662 6.67 -42.84 -18.88
C THR A 662 6.74 -41.54 -19.65
N GLY A 663 6.42 -40.41 -19.03
CA GLY A 663 6.31 -39.11 -19.70
C GLY A 663 4.99 -38.97 -20.50
N ASP A 664 4.05 -39.93 -20.39
CA ASP A 664 2.78 -39.85 -21.10
C ASP A 664 1.91 -38.71 -20.59
N LEU A 665 1.63 -37.72 -21.46
CA LEU A 665 0.78 -36.58 -21.16
C LEU A 665 -0.64 -36.84 -21.71
N ARG A 666 -1.67 -36.56 -20.88
CA ARG A 666 -3.07 -36.65 -21.25
C ARG A 666 -3.86 -35.39 -20.99
N LEU A 667 -4.90 -35.19 -21.80
CA LEU A 667 -5.90 -34.16 -21.56
C LEU A 667 -6.85 -34.64 -20.47
N GLU A 668 -7.20 -33.68 -19.59
CA GLU A 668 -8.14 -33.90 -18.50
C GLU A 668 -9.30 -32.89 -18.60
N THR A 669 -10.46 -33.31 -18.07
CA THR A 669 -11.57 -32.37 -17.90
C THR A 669 -11.16 -31.32 -16.89
N GLY A 670 -11.14 -30.05 -17.31
CA GLY A 670 -10.81 -28.93 -16.41
C GLY A 670 -10.38 -27.68 -17.14
N VAL A 671 -10.45 -26.58 -16.42
CA VAL A 671 -9.96 -25.25 -16.79
C VAL A 671 -9.41 -24.58 -15.52
N THR A 672 -8.71 -25.34 -14.70
CA THR A 672 -8.18 -24.88 -13.42
C THR A 672 -7.17 -23.75 -13.64
N GLN A 673 -7.36 -22.63 -12.96
CA GLN A 673 -6.39 -21.55 -13.02
C GLN A 673 -5.22 -21.80 -12.07
N PHE A 674 -5.49 -22.34 -10.88
CA PHE A 674 -4.44 -22.62 -9.89
C PHE A 674 -4.31 -24.13 -9.64
N ILE A 675 -4.54 -24.62 -8.42
CA ILE A 675 -4.36 -26.03 -8.12
C ILE A 675 -5.64 -26.83 -8.35
N ARG A 676 -5.47 -28.03 -8.89
CA ARG A 676 -6.48 -29.07 -8.97
C ARG A 676 -6.38 -29.97 -7.75
N THR A 677 -7.48 -30.37 -7.11
CA THR A 677 -7.50 -31.21 -5.92
C THR A 677 -8.46 -32.38 -6.08
N THR A 678 -8.25 -33.41 -5.28
CA THR A 678 -9.12 -34.61 -5.27
C THR A 678 -9.51 -35.01 -3.85
N ASP A 679 -10.70 -35.58 -3.71
CA ASP A 679 -11.09 -36.25 -2.47
C ASP A 679 -10.56 -37.72 -2.41
N GLU A 680 -10.94 -38.44 -1.37
CA GLU A 680 -10.55 -39.86 -1.15
C GLU A 680 -11.17 -40.84 -2.15
N TYR A 681 -12.18 -40.40 -2.90
CA TYR A 681 -12.95 -41.24 -3.84
C TYR A 681 -12.57 -40.95 -5.30
N GLY A 682 -11.64 -40.04 -5.56
CA GLY A 682 -11.19 -39.66 -6.89
C GLY A 682 -12.11 -38.68 -7.59
N ASN A 683 -12.93 -37.93 -6.86
CA ASN A 683 -13.62 -36.76 -7.38
C ASN A 683 -12.68 -35.58 -7.52
N TRP A 684 -12.69 -34.94 -8.67
CA TRP A 684 -11.75 -33.83 -8.96
C TRP A 684 -12.42 -32.46 -8.89
N PHE A 685 -11.73 -31.52 -8.27
CA PHE A 685 -12.18 -30.16 -8.06
C PHE A 685 -11.11 -29.15 -8.54
N GLY A 686 -11.53 -27.95 -8.88
CA GLY A 686 -10.67 -26.87 -9.32
C GLY A 686 -11.19 -25.51 -8.87
N ASN A 687 -10.45 -24.46 -9.21
CA ASN A 687 -10.76 -23.08 -8.88
C ASN A 687 -10.30 -22.11 -9.97
N GLU A 688 -10.77 -20.87 -9.85
CA GLU A 688 -10.24 -19.68 -10.50
C GLU A 688 -10.37 -18.48 -9.56
N ASN A 689 -9.75 -17.35 -9.85
CA ASN A 689 -9.64 -16.16 -8.98
C ASN A 689 -10.92 -15.80 -8.21
N SER A 690 -12.07 -15.78 -8.89
CA SER A 690 -13.36 -15.37 -8.30
C SER A 690 -14.26 -16.54 -7.94
N LEU A 691 -13.93 -17.75 -8.39
CA LEU A 691 -14.71 -18.96 -8.17
C LEU A 691 -13.90 -19.96 -7.36
N PRO A 692 -14.07 -19.95 -6.02
CA PRO A 692 -13.19 -20.70 -5.14
C PRO A 692 -13.28 -22.22 -5.28
N MET A 693 -14.39 -22.76 -5.83
CA MET A 693 -14.50 -24.19 -5.99
C MET A 693 -15.53 -24.61 -7.06
N PHE A 694 -15.11 -25.51 -7.93
CA PHE A 694 -16.00 -26.21 -8.85
C PHE A 694 -15.60 -27.69 -8.98
N HIS A 695 -16.56 -28.53 -9.40
CA HIS A 695 -16.43 -29.99 -9.52
C HIS A 695 -16.37 -30.39 -10.99
N TYR A 696 -15.46 -31.28 -11.36
CA TYR A 696 -15.34 -31.92 -12.68
C TYR A 696 -16.16 -33.23 -12.70
N VAL A 697 -17.44 -33.12 -13.00
CA VAL A 697 -18.41 -34.23 -12.90
C VAL A 697 -18.04 -35.41 -13.80
N PHE A 698 -17.46 -35.14 -14.98
CA PHE A 698 -17.13 -36.16 -15.95
C PHE A 698 -15.63 -36.27 -16.18
N PRO A 699 -14.99 -37.40 -15.90
CA PRO A 699 -13.62 -37.67 -16.33
C PRO A 699 -13.48 -37.55 -17.85
N GLN A 700 -12.37 -37.02 -18.35
CA GLN A 700 -12.14 -36.87 -19.77
C GLN A 700 -12.28 -38.20 -20.55
N SER A 701 -11.79 -39.28 -19.97
CA SER A 701 -11.92 -40.63 -20.55
C SER A 701 -13.37 -41.10 -20.81
N TRP A 702 -14.32 -40.58 -20.01
CA TRP A 702 -15.76 -40.87 -20.24
C TRP A 702 -16.31 -40.03 -21.39
N ILE A 703 -15.93 -38.78 -21.47
CA ILE A 703 -16.30 -37.89 -22.57
C ILE A 703 -15.82 -38.47 -23.89
N ASP A 704 -14.59 -38.91 -23.93
CA ASP A 704 -13.95 -39.45 -25.14
C ASP A 704 -14.60 -40.74 -25.61
N ARG A 705 -14.92 -41.66 -24.70
CA ARG A 705 -15.60 -42.94 -25.01
C ARG A 705 -17.07 -42.74 -25.41
N SER A 706 -17.77 -41.82 -24.74
CA SER A 706 -19.20 -41.64 -24.97
C SER A 706 -19.52 -40.82 -26.20
N GLY A 707 -18.57 -40.01 -26.71
CA GLY A 707 -18.82 -39.01 -27.73
C GLY A 707 -19.68 -37.82 -27.27
N TYR A 708 -20.15 -37.86 -26.02
CA TYR A 708 -20.92 -36.75 -25.44
C TYR A 708 -20.06 -35.51 -25.27
N ARG A 709 -20.61 -34.35 -25.59
CA ARG A 709 -19.92 -33.05 -25.44
C ARG A 709 -20.73 -32.16 -24.50
N PRO A 710 -20.43 -32.16 -23.18
CA PRO A 710 -21.14 -31.32 -22.23
C PRO A 710 -20.97 -29.84 -22.57
N LYS A 711 -22.02 -29.03 -22.39
CA LYS A 711 -21.96 -27.57 -22.60
C LYS A 711 -20.98 -26.89 -21.63
N ARG A 712 -20.86 -27.43 -20.40
CA ARG A 712 -19.86 -27.02 -19.40
C ARG A 712 -19.10 -28.26 -18.95
N ARG A 713 -17.79 -28.11 -18.73
CA ARG A 713 -16.91 -29.17 -18.28
C ARG A 713 -16.79 -29.24 -16.76
N TYR A 714 -17.33 -28.24 -16.06
CA TYR A 714 -17.34 -28.15 -14.60
C TYR A 714 -18.72 -27.69 -14.11
N GLN A 715 -19.03 -28.02 -12.86
CA GLN A 715 -20.17 -27.54 -12.11
C GLN A 715 -19.69 -26.64 -10.97
N LEU A 716 -20.17 -25.41 -10.92
CA LEU A 716 -19.95 -24.53 -9.77
C LEU A 716 -20.71 -25.08 -8.57
N ILE A 717 -20.02 -25.29 -7.46
CA ILE A 717 -20.58 -25.99 -6.29
C ILE A 717 -20.67 -25.11 -5.04
N THR A 718 -20.13 -23.91 -5.04
CA THR A 718 -20.29 -22.95 -3.95
C THR A 718 -21.72 -22.45 -3.83
N ASN A 719 -22.18 -22.22 -2.64
CA ASN A 719 -23.51 -21.71 -2.34
C ASN A 719 -23.43 -20.31 -1.70
N PRO A 720 -23.94 -19.24 -2.34
CA PRO A 720 -24.58 -19.19 -3.65
C PRO A 720 -23.60 -19.50 -4.81
N PRO A 721 -24.10 -19.97 -5.96
CA PRO A 721 -23.28 -20.25 -7.14
C PRO A 721 -22.92 -18.96 -7.89
N SER A 722 -22.22 -18.08 -7.22
CA SER A 722 -21.74 -16.76 -7.69
C SER A 722 -20.43 -16.46 -6.98
N ILE A 723 -19.83 -15.27 -7.19
CA ILE A 723 -18.67 -14.83 -6.42
C ILE A 723 -19.06 -14.70 -4.94
N PRO A 724 -18.59 -15.59 -4.04
CA PRO A 724 -19.01 -15.57 -2.64
C PRO A 724 -18.41 -14.40 -1.87
N PRO A 725 -19.06 -13.92 -0.80
CA PRO A 725 -18.47 -12.94 0.12
C PRO A 725 -17.37 -13.57 0.96
N VAL A 726 -16.43 -12.73 1.41
CA VAL A 726 -15.38 -13.03 2.40
C VAL A 726 -15.41 -12.01 3.54
N PHE A 727 -14.90 -12.39 4.72
CA PHE A 727 -14.99 -11.61 5.95
C PHE A 727 -13.60 -11.32 6.55
N PRO A 728 -12.80 -10.44 5.91
CA PRO A 728 -11.48 -10.07 6.40
C PRO A 728 -11.55 -9.27 7.70
N ILE A 729 -10.46 -9.33 8.48
CA ILE A 729 -10.23 -8.49 9.66
C ILE A 729 -9.05 -7.54 9.48
N SER A 730 -8.25 -7.74 8.42
CA SER A 730 -7.22 -6.79 8.02
C SER A 730 -7.86 -5.50 7.50
N GLN A 731 -7.11 -4.41 7.62
CA GLN A 731 -7.46 -3.20 6.90
C GLN A 731 -7.21 -3.44 5.42
N GLN A 732 -8.29 -3.54 4.67
CA GLN A 732 -8.18 -3.75 3.23
C GLN A 732 -7.61 -2.50 2.56
N ALA A 733 -6.58 -2.69 1.73
CA ALA A 733 -6.15 -1.66 0.81
C ALA A 733 -7.30 -1.30 -0.14
N ASP A 734 -7.40 -0.03 -0.53
CA ASP A 734 -8.35 0.38 -1.53
C ASP A 734 -8.11 -0.38 -2.84
N ARG A 735 -9.16 -0.94 -3.42
CA ARG A 735 -9.05 -1.64 -4.71
C ARG A 735 -8.78 -0.63 -5.82
N PHE A 736 -7.77 -0.90 -6.63
CA PHE A 736 -7.36 -0.01 -7.72
C PHE A 736 -8.34 0.01 -8.89
N ASN A 737 -8.97 -1.13 -9.19
CA ASN A 737 -9.68 -1.38 -10.44
C ASN A 737 -11.11 -1.85 -10.27
N ASP A 738 -11.49 -2.37 -9.11
CA ASP A 738 -12.81 -2.94 -8.87
C ASP A 738 -13.27 -2.67 -7.45
N LEU A 739 -13.91 -1.52 -7.27
CA LEU A 739 -14.49 -1.11 -6.00
C LEU A 739 -15.63 -2.05 -5.54
N TYR A 740 -16.21 -2.83 -6.45
CA TYR A 740 -17.29 -3.77 -6.15
C TYR A 740 -16.79 -5.14 -5.68
N ALA A 741 -15.49 -5.45 -5.88
CA ALA A 741 -14.88 -6.71 -5.44
C ALA A 741 -14.44 -6.71 -3.97
N ILE A 742 -14.58 -5.60 -3.26
CA ILE A 742 -14.27 -5.50 -1.82
C ILE A 742 -15.14 -6.52 -1.07
N ASN A 743 -14.49 -7.32 -0.20
CA ASN A 743 -15.12 -8.38 0.58
C ASN A 743 -15.79 -9.48 -0.26
N ARG A 744 -15.23 -9.78 -1.44
CA ARG A 744 -15.59 -10.92 -2.28
C ARG A 744 -14.33 -11.62 -2.76
N PHE A 745 -14.44 -12.90 -3.10
CA PHE A 745 -13.33 -13.63 -3.72
C PHE A 745 -12.82 -12.92 -4.98
N THR A 746 -11.51 -12.67 -5.03
CA THR A 746 -10.84 -12.08 -6.19
C THR A 746 -9.50 -12.75 -6.51
N SER A 747 -8.98 -13.55 -5.60
CA SER A 747 -7.68 -14.22 -5.71
C SER A 747 -7.71 -15.62 -5.13
N ALA A 748 -8.87 -16.30 -5.22
CA ALA A 748 -9.00 -17.68 -4.75
C ALA A 748 -7.94 -18.58 -5.37
N CYS A 749 -7.13 -19.21 -4.54
CA CYS A 749 -6.07 -20.13 -4.94
C CYS A 749 -5.95 -21.28 -3.95
N SER A 750 -5.16 -22.30 -4.29
CA SER A 750 -4.88 -23.46 -3.43
C SER A 750 -6.13 -24.07 -2.76
N THR A 751 -7.12 -24.44 -3.56
CA THR A 751 -8.25 -25.23 -3.05
C THR A 751 -7.77 -26.65 -2.76
N VAL A 752 -7.78 -27.08 -1.48
CA VAL A 752 -7.30 -28.39 -1.02
C VAL A 752 -8.32 -29.03 -0.10
N ILE A 753 -8.58 -30.32 -0.28
CA ILE A 753 -9.46 -31.08 0.61
C ILE A 753 -8.64 -31.66 1.76
N ASN A 754 -9.07 -31.34 2.98
CA ASN A 754 -8.44 -31.91 4.19
C ASN A 754 -8.65 -33.41 4.27
N ARG A 755 -7.55 -34.17 4.29
CA ARG A 755 -7.54 -35.63 4.42
C ARG A 755 -6.83 -36.09 5.70
N GLY A 756 -6.11 -35.16 6.37
CA GLY A 756 -5.42 -35.42 7.62
C GLY A 756 -6.33 -35.44 8.84
N GLU A 757 -5.83 -35.94 9.95
CA GLU A 757 -6.54 -36.01 11.24
C GLU A 757 -6.22 -34.80 12.15
N GLY A 758 -5.21 -34.00 11.79
CA GLY A 758 -4.72 -32.88 12.58
C GLY A 758 -5.73 -31.77 12.82
N LEU A 759 -6.71 -31.62 11.92
CA LEU A 759 -7.83 -30.69 12.13
C LEU A 759 -9.05 -31.35 12.82
N GLY A 760 -8.98 -32.65 13.15
CA GLY A 760 -10.06 -33.47 13.71
C GLY A 760 -10.86 -34.25 12.66
N GLN A 761 -11.44 -35.36 13.07
CA GLN A 761 -12.23 -36.23 12.20
C GLN A 761 -13.46 -35.53 11.62
N ASP A 762 -14.03 -34.60 12.35
CA ASP A 762 -15.18 -33.77 11.93
C ASP A 762 -14.82 -32.77 10.78
N MET A 763 -13.53 -32.50 10.58
CA MET A 763 -13.01 -31.62 9.50
C MET A 763 -12.49 -32.41 8.29
N ARG A 764 -12.52 -33.76 8.33
CA ARG A 764 -12.11 -34.58 7.18
C ARG A 764 -13.09 -34.39 6.02
N GLY A 765 -12.55 -34.20 4.83
CA GLY A 765 -13.36 -33.90 3.63
C GLY A 765 -13.78 -32.44 3.47
N PHE A 766 -13.44 -31.55 4.39
CA PHE A 766 -13.63 -30.10 4.18
C PHE A 766 -12.64 -29.58 3.16
N ALA A 767 -13.08 -28.66 2.32
CA ALA A 767 -12.21 -27.94 1.40
C ALA A 767 -11.71 -26.64 2.05
N MET A 768 -10.41 -26.38 1.93
CA MET A 768 -9.73 -25.13 2.33
C MET A 768 -9.37 -24.34 1.09
N VAL A 769 -9.63 -23.04 1.09
CA VAL A 769 -9.36 -22.14 -0.05
C VAL A 769 -8.63 -20.90 0.44
N CYS A 770 -7.44 -20.65 -0.08
CA CYS A 770 -6.68 -19.44 0.20
C CYS A 770 -7.24 -18.24 -0.57
N GLU A 771 -7.24 -17.06 0.07
CA GLU A 771 -7.64 -15.78 -0.52
C GLU A 771 -6.63 -14.70 -0.10
N PRO A 772 -5.48 -14.61 -0.79
CA PRO A 772 -4.35 -13.77 -0.36
C PRO A 772 -4.63 -12.27 -0.40
N VAL A 773 -5.53 -11.78 -1.27
CA VAL A 773 -5.87 -10.35 -1.31
C VAL A 773 -6.56 -9.91 -0.02
N HIS A 774 -7.42 -10.76 0.55
CA HIS A 774 -8.16 -10.47 1.77
C HIS A 774 -7.51 -11.04 3.06
N ASN A 775 -6.30 -11.60 2.98
CA ASN A 775 -5.50 -12.09 4.13
C ASN A 775 -6.22 -13.19 4.92
N LEU A 776 -6.77 -14.21 4.23
CA LEU A 776 -7.58 -15.22 4.89
C LEU A 776 -7.61 -16.59 4.16
N VAL A 777 -8.06 -17.61 4.88
CA VAL A 777 -8.38 -18.94 4.34
C VAL A 777 -9.82 -19.31 4.69
N VAL A 778 -10.60 -19.64 3.68
CA VAL A 778 -12.00 -20.07 3.82
C VAL A 778 -12.08 -21.59 3.91
N ARG A 779 -12.99 -22.13 4.72
CA ARG A 779 -13.33 -23.56 4.71
C ARG A 779 -14.76 -23.78 4.22
N TYR A 780 -14.95 -24.86 3.48
CA TYR A 780 -16.25 -25.31 3.01
C TYR A 780 -16.52 -26.76 3.41
N GLU A 781 -17.71 -27.03 3.93
CA GLU A 781 -18.23 -28.37 4.13
C GLU A 781 -18.75 -28.90 2.78
N LEU A 782 -18.22 -30.04 2.30
CA LEU A 782 -18.64 -30.67 1.06
C LEU A 782 -19.74 -31.68 1.34
N LYS A 783 -20.90 -31.52 0.68
CA LYS A 783 -22.03 -32.48 0.76
C LYS A 783 -22.43 -32.96 -0.63
N PRO A 784 -22.70 -34.25 -0.78
CA PRO A 784 -23.25 -34.76 -2.04
C PRO A 784 -24.55 -34.04 -2.41
N SER A 785 -24.71 -33.69 -3.70
CA SER A 785 -25.86 -32.99 -4.26
C SER A 785 -26.22 -33.56 -5.64
N GLY A 786 -27.00 -34.64 -5.67
CA GLY A 786 -27.28 -35.39 -6.88
C GLY A 786 -26.02 -36.04 -7.45
N ALA A 787 -25.68 -35.76 -8.71
CA ALA A 787 -24.45 -36.24 -9.36
C ALA A 787 -23.21 -35.38 -9.12
N THR A 788 -23.30 -34.36 -8.23
CA THR A 788 -22.22 -33.44 -7.92
C THR A 788 -22.15 -33.15 -6.42
N TRP A 789 -21.51 -32.06 -6.01
CA TRP A 789 -21.32 -31.64 -4.64
C TRP A 789 -21.93 -30.25 -4.41
N ALA A 790 -22.18 -29.91 -3.17
CA ALA A 790 -22.43 -28.55 -2.68
C ALA A 790 -21.37 -28.20 -1.65
N ALA A 791 -20.70 -27.08 -1.85
CA ALA A 791 -19.73 -26.51 -0.93
C ALA A 791 -20.42 -25.40 -0.11
N ASN A 792 -20.63 -25.65 1.18
CA ASN A 792 -21.37 -24.78 2.07
C ASN A 792 -20.47 -24.22 3.16
N ARG A 793 -20.65 -22.94 3.53
CA ARG A 793 -20.11 -22.41 4.79
C ARG A 793 -20.84 -23.05 5.95
N ILE A 794 -20.13 -23.37 7.01
CA ILE A 794 -20.74 -23.79 8.28
C ILE A 794 -21.30 -22.57 9.03
N ALA A 795 -22.22 -22.82 9.96
CA ALA A 795 -22.88 -21.75 10.70
C ALA A 795 -21.89 -20.85 11.48
N ALA A 796 -20.82 -21.42 12.01
CA ALA A 796 -19.76 -20.68 12.70
C ALA A 796 -19.04 -19.66 11.80
N ASP A 797 -18.96 -19.94 10.50
CA ASP A 797 -18.25 -19.11 9.51
C ASP A 797 -19.21 -18.20 8.72
N SER A 798 -20.46 -18.02 9.17
CA SER A 798 -21.46 -17.20 8.45
C SER A 798 -21.04 -15.73 8.30
N LYS A 799 -20.20 -15.20 9.20
CA LYS A 799 -19.60 -13.85 9.18
C LYS A 799 -18.14 -13.87 9.66
N SER A 800 -17.44 -14.95 9.46
CA SER A 800 -16.05 -15.16 9.86
C SER A 800 -15.35 -16.05 8.86
N GLU A 801 -14.04 -16.27 9.05
CA GLU A 801 -13.25 -17.20 8.24
C GLU A 801 -12.47 -18.16 9.14
N PHE A 802 -12.02 -19.29 8.57
CA PHE A 802 -11.26 -20.29 9.30
C PHE A 802 -9.89 -19.76 9.76
N ILE A 803 -9.18 -19.08 8.88
CA ILE A 803 -7.94 -18.37 9.20
C ILE A 803 -8.10 -16.96 8.66
N ARG A 804 -7.75 -15.96 9.46
CA ARG A 804 -7.74 -14.56 9.06
C ARG A 804 -6.68 -13.80 9.84
N SER A 805 -6.12 -12.75 9.24
CA SER A 805 -5.07 -11.96 9.89
C SER A 805 -5.43 -10.47 9.90
N THR A 806 -5.01 -9.76 10.95
CA THR A 806 -5.00 -8.28 10.97
C THR A 806 -3.77 -7.70 10.26
N ASP A 807 -2.84 -8.57 9.82
CA ASP A 807 -1.65 -8.16 9.05
C ASP A 807 -1.97 -8.09 7.56
N PRO A 808 -1.95 -6.90 6.92
CA PRO A 808 -2.24 -6.76 5.50
C PRO A 808 -1.16 -7.37 4.58
N TRP A 809 0.01 -7.75 5.14
CA TRP A 809 1.08 -8.42 4.41
C TRP A 809 0.94 -9.94 4.40
N PHE A 810 0.06 -10.52 5.21
CA PHE A 810 -0.24 -11.94 5.22
C PHE A 810 -0.88 -12.35 3.89
N ARG A 811 -0.18 -13.17 3.09
CA ARG A 811 -0.59 -13.63 1.76
C ARG A 811 -0.60 -15.15 1.68
N PRO A 812 -1.64 -15.82 2.22
CA PRO A 812 -1.75 -17.25 2.14
C PRO A 812 -1.96 -17.67 0.68
N VAL A 813 -0.94 -18.28 0.06
CA VAL A 813 -0.96 -18.65 -1.37
C VAL A 813 -1.08 -20.16 -1.59
N ARG A 814 -0.71 -20.96 -0.59
CA ARG A 814 -0.79 -22.43 -0.66
C ARG A 814 -1.14 -23.04 0.69
N ILE A 815 -2.01 -24.03 0.70
CA ILE A 815 -2.27 -24.88 1.86
C ILE A 815 -2.18 -26.35 1.42
N GLU A 816 -1.58 -27.22 2.24
CA GLU A 816 -1.34 -28.62 1.89
C GLU A 816 -1.58 -29.57 3.08
N ASN A 817 -1.98 -30.81 2.79
CA ASN A 817 -1.97 -31.88 3.76
C ASN A 817 -0.53 -32.36 3.99
N ALA A 818 -0.03 -32.22 5.19
CA ALA A 818 1.34 -32.60 5.55
C ALA A 818 1.44 -34.05 6.05
N PRO A 819 2.61 -34.71 5.90
CA PRO A 819 2.82 -36.07 6.40
C PRO A 819 2.70 -36.21 7.92
N ASP A 820 2.88 -35.08 8.65
CA ASP A 820 2.69 -35.02 10.11
C ASP A 820 1.21 -35.09 10.56
N GLY A 821 0.29 -35.25 9.61
CA GLY A 821 -1.14 -35.33 9.82
C GLY A 821 -1.84 -33.97 9.90
N THR A 822 -1.09 -32.86 9.88
CA THR A 822 -1.60 -31.48 9.98
C THR A 822 -1.80 -30.85 8.59
N MET A 823 -2.19 -29.57 8.54
CA MET A 823 -2.14 -28.78 7.33
C MET A 823 -1.07 -27.69 7.44
N TRP A 824 -0.29 -27.52 6.38
CA TRP A 824 0.70 -26.48 6.30
C TRP A 824 0.26 -25.39 5.34
N LEU A 825 0.49 -24.12 5.75
CA LEU A 825 0.08 -22.92 5.03
C LEU A 825 1.32 -22.13 4.62
N VAL A 826 1.43 -21.81 3.35
CA VAL A 826 2.51 -21.01 2.76
C VAL A 826 2.01 -19.57 2.64
N ASP A 827 2.77 -18.66 3.22
CA ASP A 827 2.53 -17.21 3.21
C ASP A 827 3.67 -16.54 2.43
N MET A 828 3.36 -15.99 1.26
CA MET A 828 4.32 -15.26 0.44
C MET A 828 4.79 -13.97 1.11
N TYR A 829 4.00 -13.42 2.02
CA TYR A 829 4.25 -12.23 2.83
C TYR A 829 4.68 -11.00 2.03
N ARG A 830 3.77 -10.46 1.26
CA ARG A 830 3.97 -9.30 0.38
C ARG A 830 2.98 -8.18 0.69
N TYR A 831 3.44 -6.92 0.61
CA TYR A 831 2.52 -5.76 0.70
C TYR A 831 1.56 -5.75 -0.48
N VAL A 832 2.08 -5.88 -1.70
CA VAL A 832 1.31 -5.92 -2.95
C VAL A 832 1.30 -7.34 -3.51
N ILE A 833 0.12 -7.89 -3.77
CA ILE A 833 -0.07 -9.20 -4.41
C ILE A 833 -0.73 -9.09 -5.79
N GLU A 834 -1.18 -7.90 -6.18
CA GLU A 834 -1.79 -7.65 -7.48
C GLU A 834 -0.71 -7.59 -8.58
N HIS A 835 -1.01 -8.14 -9.77
CA HIS A 835 -0.10 -7.98 -10.90
C HIS A 835 -0.11 -6.53 -11.41
N PRO A 836 1.05 -5.93 -11.75
CA PRO A 836 1.15 -4.52 -12.14
C PRO A 836 0.28 -4.13 -13.33
N GLU A 837 -0.02 -5.05 -14.23
CA GLU A 837 -0.95 -4.83 -15.37
C GLU A 837 -2.31 -4.31 -14.91
N TRP A 838 -2.76 -4.71 -13.72
CA TRP A 838 -4.05 -4.34 -13.13
C TRP A 838 -3.97 -3.13 -12.21
N ILE A 839 -2.77 -2.63 -11.91
CA ILE A 839 -2.56 -1.45 -11.06
C ILE A 839 -2.41 -0.22 -11.95
N PRO A 840 -3.21 0.84 -11.79
CA PRO A 840 -3.03 2.09 -12.53
C PRO A 840 -1.63 2.69 -12.33
N GLU A 841 -1.07 3.36 -13.34
CA GLU A 841 0.31 3.88 -13.32
C GLU A 841 0.56 4.85 -12.17
N GLU A 842 -0.42 5.67 -11.81
CA GLU A 842 -0.35 6.61 -10.69
C GLU A 842 -0.16 5.89 -9.34
N TRP A 843 -0.72 4.68 -9.19
CA TRP A 843 -0.50 3.83 -8.03
C TRP A 843 0.86 3.15 -8.08
N GLN A 844 1.23 2.58 -9.24
CA GLN A 844 2.52 1.88 -9.39
C GLN A 844 3.72 2.77 -9.05
N ARG A 845 3.62 4.08 -9.31
CA ARG A 845 4.68 5.05 -9.02
C ARG A 845 4.85 5.34 -7.54
N ARG A 846 3.86 5.03 -6.70
CA ARG A 846 3.78 5.44 -5.28
C ARG A 846 3.87 4.29 -4.30
N ILE A 847 3.77 3.05 -4.76
CA ILE A 847 3.86 1.86 -3.92
C ILE A 847 5.07 1.03 -4.34
N ASN A 848 5.78 0.49 -3.35
CA ASN A 848 6.84 -0.47 -3.65
C ASN A 848 6.20 -1.82 -4.00
N LEU A 849 6.10 -2.12 -5.30
CA LEU A 849 5.51 -3.36 -5.81
C LEU A 849 6.27 -4.62 -5.38
N ARG A 850 7.53 -4.48 -4.97
CA ARG A 850 8.37 -5.59 -4.51
C ARG A 850 8.51 -5.66 -2.99
N ALA A 851 7.82 -4.80 -2.24
CA ALA A 851 7.89 -4.80 -0.77
C ALA A 851 7.57 -6.18 -0.18
N GLY A 852 8.54 -6.77 0.52
CA GLY A 852 8.50 -8.13 1.08
C GLY A 852 9.22 -9.19 0.25
N GLU A 853 9.97 -8.84 -0.81
CA GLU A 853 10.75 -9.79 -1.62
C GLU A 853 11.85 -10.53 -0.85
N ASP A 854 12.20 -10.03 0.32
CA ASP A 854 13.15 -10.62 1.26
C ASP A 854 12.47 -11.42 2.38
N ARG A 855 11.16 -11.68 2.27
CA ARG A 855 10.34 -12.29 3.33
C ARG A 855 9.54 -13.47 2.82
N GLY A 856 9.07 -14.29 3.75
CA GLY A 856 8.23 -15.43 3.47
C GLY A 856 8.09 -16.32 4.70
N ARG A 857 6.96 -17.02 4.83
CA ARG A 857 6.68 -17.82 6.02
C ARG A 857 5.90 -19.08 5.67
N ILE A 858 6.08 -20.08 6.51
CA ILE A 858 5.33 -21.34 6.45
C ILE A 858 4.79 -21.60 7.85
N TYR A 859 3.49 -21.84 7.94
CA TYR A 859 2.80 -22.15 9.19
C TYR A 859 2.23 -23.56 9.16
N ARG A 860 2.01 -24.14 10.34
CA ARG A 860 1.31 -25.40 10.57
C ARG A 860 0.03 -25.14 11.35
N ILE A 861 -1.09 -25.72 10.92
CA ILE A 861 -2.41 -25.57 11.54
C ILE A 861 -2.87 -26.95 12.03
N ARG A 862 -3.32 -27.02 13.30
CA ARG A 862 -3.83 -28.23 13.92
C ARG A 862 -4.83 -27.94 15.04
N ARG A 863 -5.52 -28.96 15.51
CA ARG A 863 -6.21 -28.89 16.80
C ARG A 863 -5.22 -28.77 17.95
N THR A 864 -5.61 -28.06 19.01
CA THR A 864 -4.76 -27.88 20.19
C THR A 864 -4.39 -29.18 20.89
N ASP A 865 -5.26 -30.17 20.83
CA ASP A 865 -5.10 -31.52 21.43
C ASP A 865 -4.40 -32.53 20.50
N PHE A 866 -4.17 -32.22 19.24
CA PHE A 866 -3.45 -33.08 18.29
C PHE A 866 -1.93 -32.86 18.40
N LYS A 867 -1.18 -33.95 18.43
CA LYS A 867 0.29 -33.94 18.36
C LYS A 867 0.72 -34.29 16.94
N PRO A 868 1.45 -33.41 16.24
CA PRO A 868 2.00 -33.77 14.94
C PRO A 868 2.83 -35.03 14.99
N ILE A 869 2.69 -35.84 13.96
CA ILE A 869 3.51 -37.08 13.80
C ILE A 869 4.88 -36.62 13.27
N PRO A 870 5.99 -37.13 13.78
CA PRO A 870 7.31 -36.84 13.22
C PRO A 870 7.39 -37.17 11.73
N ILE A 871 7.94 -36.25 10.93
CA ILE A 871 8.19 -36.50 9.50
C ILE A 871 9.45 -37.39 9.38
N ASP A 872 9.24 -38.68 9.24
CA ASP A 872 10.31 -39.64 9.18
C ASP A 872 11.04 -39.66 7.84
N ASN A 873 12.33 -39.99 7.89
CA ASN A 873 13.08 -40.34 6.68
C ASN A 873 12.70 -41.75 6.26
N LEU A 874 11.85 -41.90 5.25
CA LEU A 874 11.36 -43.18 4.75
C LEU A 874 12.45 -44.02 4.08
N GLU A 875 13.50 -43.37 3.56
CA GLU A 875 14.61 -44.08 2.92
C GLU A 875 15.45 -44.91 3.91
N LYS A 876 15.30 -44.61 5.21
CA LYS A 876 15.96 -45.37 6.30
C LYS A 876 15.10 -46.49 6.89
N LYS A 877 13.83 -46.59 6.44
CA LYS A 877 12.88 -47.60 6.91
C LYS A 877 13.07 -48.91 6.16
N THR A 878 12.81 -50.00 6.83
CA THR A 878 12.70 -51.32 6.21
C THR A 878 11.31 -51.49 5.57
N ASP A 879 11.16 -52.40 4.59
CA ASP A 879 9.87 -52.73 3.98
C ASP A 879 8.76 -53.09 4.97
N SER A 880 9.14 -53.61 6.16
CA SER A 880 8.18 -53.93 7.22
C SER A 880 7.78 -52.74 8.09
N GLU A 881 8.54 -51.63 8.04
CA GLU A 881 8.23 -50.37 8.73
C GLU A 881 7.48 -49.37 7.84
N LEU A 882 7.52 -49.56 6.52
CA LEU A 882 6.72 -48.86 5.54
C LEU A 882 5.34 -49.50 5.41
#